data_a9cc9330eb314eac0377333a4608eb8c
#
_entry.id   a9cc9330eb314eac0377333a4608eb8c
#
_cell.length_a   1.000
_cell.length_b   1.000
_cell.length_c   1.000
_cell.angle_alpha   90.00
_cell.angle_beta   90.00
_cell.angle_gamma   90.00
#
_symmetry.space_group_name_H-M   'P 1'
#
loop_
_entity.id
_entity.type
_entity.pdbx_description
1 polymer ?
#
loop_
_entity_poly.entity_id
_entity_poly.type
_entity_poly.pdbx_seq_one_letter_code
_entity_poly.pdbx_strand_id
1 'polypeptide(L)'
;MDAPLKKLIFAVLLLLISCSALSANSMERPKIGLVLSGGGALGFAHIGTLKMLDSLQIPIDYIAGTSMGGILGALYAIGYDGLELEKLVQQTDWIDLFTDHPSRGKLPYFEKKMADRFQLVFSMEGFHPSPPSGLIFGQKVTLLFSSLTFPYEHIHSFDRLPIPCRCVAVDLVTGNEVVLDRGSLARAMRSTMAIPTIFSPVEWGDSLLVDGGIMNNLPVDVVRAMGADIVIAVDVGNRLHPKEQINSALKVLDQSINMLGIQKWRENSKQADVLIRPDLEGLTMGDFVEDKIAQIIHDGKTAARQAQTGLVVLKYALNLGDIRNPLKLTQYKKPPKIFGLQITGHTTIPFSELYEMLGIRPGDPCRPHKIHERLVELKATGEFVSTGFDVIPVSHEHVRLLIRVREQKRPRIHGITIDGNERMGFQFLYQCLGIRPGDVLDTEALNRQIMKVYGLGYFETIRYDIESMGEDRVFLRIHVKELPYRKLRLGLWFDTFHKMVASVAFQRNDLLINGLRFDAELQMAGLLQFTGKLFYPSQTLNLPVYPFAYTRYRNAPVAIYDGYGHQIASYKDKSATIGAGLGLLLRNAFHADVALIQEHMFIEPDIALSDQTLFPTWEDRLREVRLTAEFDNLDSRLIPSNGLYAHFQYEGSFDELNTDVPYQWIHFYADLFHTFQSKHTVRLLNYWRESTSRLPVYKHYYNDDPEHLIGPDYHQVAMNDVSFVRLEYRYRLAQSLYMRLIANTTYRLGFQLDDPSYDLSQIWGFGIGIKVMSLLGPIDIVLSRGSKSAYREDQAQTNLFFSFGYRFF
;
A
#
# COMPACT_ATOMS: atom_id res chain seq x y z
N MET A 1 42.16 77.96 -23.42
CA MET A 1 42.46 76.53 -23.11
C MET A 1 42.98 75.91 -24.39
N ASP A 2 44.25 75.59 -24.41
CA ASP A 2 44.93 75.14 -25.60
C ASP A 2 44.57 73.78 -26.11
N ALA A 3 44.62 73.65 -27.44
CA ALA A 3 44.20 72.42 -28.13
C ALA A 3 44.85 71.11 -27.65
N PRO A 4 46.09 71.10 -27.12
CA PRO A 4 46.73 69.90 -26.55
C PRO A 4 46.08 69.42 -25.25
N LEU A 5 45.60 70.36 -24.42
CA LEU A 5 44.97 69.99 -23.14
C LEU A 5 43.57 69.27 -23.34
N LYS A 6 42.80 69.74 -24.39
CA LYS A 6 41.55 69.07 -24.75
C LYS A 6 41.78 67.66 -25.28
N LYS A 7 42.83 67.44 -26.05
CA LYS A 7 43.23 66.11 -26.53
C LYS A 7 43.68 65.21 -25.43
N LEU A 8 44.42 65.73 -24.45
CA LEU A 8 44.83 64.95 -23.26
C LEU A 8 43.65 64.57 -22.37
N ILE A 9 42.73 65.51 -22.11
CA ILE A 9 41.50 65.24 -21.36
C ILE A 9 40.61 64.20 -22.09
N PHE A 10 40.49 64.31 -23.40
CA PHE A 10 39.74 63.32 -24.17
C PHE A 10 40.42 61.92 -24.21
N ALA A 11 41.75 61.87 -24.28
CA ALA A 11 42.45 60.60 -24.18
C ALA A 11 42.38 59.98 -22.79
N VAL A 12 42.44 60.75 -21.74
CA VAL A 12 42.25 60.29 -20.35
C VAL A 12 40.80 59.81 -20.12
N LEU A 13 39.82 60.53 -20.66
CA LEU A 13 38.39 60.08 -20.60
C LEU A 13 38.19 58.79 -21.38
N LEU A 14 38.81 58.63 -22.56
CA LEU A 14 38.76 57.39 -23.34
C LEU A 14 39.48 56.25 -22.62
N LEU A 15 40.57 56.49 -21.91
CA LEU A 15 41.28 55.53 -21.09
C LEU A 15 40.46 55.10 -19.86
N LEU A 16 39.79 56.07 -19.22
CA LEU A 16 38.87 55.81 -18.11
C LEU A 16 37.65 55.03 -18.55
N ILE A 17 37.10 55.30 -19.74
CA ILE A 17 35.98 54.53 -20.30
C ILE A 17 36.44 53.15 -20.75
N SER A 18 37.65 52.98 -21.27
CA SER A 18 38.20 51.66 -21.57
C SER A 18 38.60 50.87 -20.35
N CYS A 19 39.09 51.51 -19.28
CA CYS A 19 39.32 50.83 -17.99
C CYS A 19 38.01 50.41 -17.29
N SER A 20 36.95 51.23 -17.42
CA SER A 20 35.63 50.81 -16.89
C SER A 20 34.97 49.73 -17.75
N ALA A 21 35.30 49.66 -19.04
CA ALA A 21 34.84 48.57 -19.93
C ALA A 21 35.64 47.27 -19.75
N LEU A 22 36.88 47.31 -19.19
CA LEU A 22 37.67 46.13 -18.87
C LEU A 22 37.41 45.59 -17.45
N SER A 23 36.69 46.31 -16.62
CA SER A 23 36.16 45.84 -15.34
C SER A 23 34.72 45.34 -15.39
N ALA A 24 34.17 45.08 -16.55
CA ALA A 24 33.02 44.23 -16.70
C ALA A 24 33.48 42.77 -16.45
N ASN A 25 33.89 42.50 -15.17
CA ASN A 25 33.71 41.17 -14.61
C ASN A 25 32.32 40.74 -15.03
N SER A 26 32.17 39.59 -15.65
CA SER A 26 30.90 38.89 -15.79
C SER A 26 30.37 38.78 -14.37
N MET A 27 29.56 39.76 -13.92
CA MET A 27 28.84 39.61 -12.65
C MET A 27 28.00 38.36 -12.85
N GLU A 28 28.44 37.28 -12.20
CA GLU A 28 27.60 36.07 -12.13
C GLU A 28 26.24 36.51 -11.63
N ARG A 29 25.17 36.06 -12.31
CA ARG A 29 23.83 36.39 -11.88
C ARG A 29 23.60 35.92 -10.45
N PRO A 30 22.80 36.65 -9.67
CA PRO A 30 22.39 36.17 -8.34
C PRO A 30 21.83 34.73 -8.41
N LYS A 31 22.25 33.90 -7.48
CA LYS A 31 21.86 32.51 -7.35
C LYS A 31 20.48 32.40 -6.70
N ILE A 32 19.60 31.65 -7.32
CA ILE A 32 18.20 31.46 -6.85
C ILE A 32 18.09 30.13 -6.10
N GLY A 33 17.68 30.21 -4.82
CA GLY A 33 17.33 29.06 -4.02
C GLY A 33 15.82 28.83 -3.94
N LEU A 34 15.42 27.58 -4.04
CA LEU A 34 14.04 27.15 -3.86
C LEU A 34 13.90 26.38 -2.54
N VAL A 35 12.93 26.79 -1.74
CA VAL A 35 12.62 26.13 -0.46
C VAL A 35 11.19 25.58 -0.50
N LEU A 36 11.06 24.31 -0.17
CA LEU A 36 9.76 23.61 -0.12
C LEU A 36 9.52 23.07 1.29
N SER A 37 8.47 23.54 1.95
CA SER A 37 8.14 23.11 3.31
C SER A 37 7.55 21.72 3.38
N GLY A 38 7.56 21.10 4.56
CA GLY A 38 6.80 19.91 4.85
C GLY A 38 5.30 20.20 5.01
N GLY A 39 4.48 19.16 4.92
CA GLY A 39 3.03 19.28 5.09
C GLY A 39 2.23 18.02 4.71
N GLY A 40 2.88 16.87 4.58
CA GLY A 40 2.21 15.64 4.13
C GLY A 40 1.51 15.83 2.78
N ALA A 41 0.25 15.45 2.63
CA ALA A 41 -0.51 15.64 1.41
C ALA A 41 -0.59 17.11 0.96
N LEU A 42 -0.62 18.06 1.90
CA LEU A 42 -0.64 19.49 1.58
C LEU A 42 0.59 19.91 0.75
N GLY A 43 1.69 19.18 0.86
CA GLY A 43 2.91 19.39 0.05
C GLY A 43 2.70 19.25 -1.44
N PHE A 44 1.65 18.58 -1.91
CA PHE A 44 1.34 18.53 -3.35
C PHE A 44 1.02 19.91 -3.96
N ALA A 45 0.71 20.91 -3.14
CA ALA A 45 0.55 22.29 -3.60
C ALA A 45 1.86 22.88 -4.17
N HIS A 46 3.03 22.36 -3.76
CA HIS A 46 4.33 22.77 -4.35
C HIS A 46 4.36 22.58 -5.86
N ILE A 47 3.67 21.55 -6.38
CA ILE A 47 3.58 21.25 -7.82
C ILE A 47 3.02 22.44 -8.61
N GLY A 48 2.02 23.12 -8.06
CA GLY A 48 1.48 24.33 -8.70
C GLY A 48 2.51 25.43 -8.88
N THR A 49 3.38 25.62 -7.87
CA THR A 49 4.50 26.59 -7.94
C THR A 49 5.58 26.12 -8.91
N LEU A 50 5.97 24.83 -8.85
CA LEU A 50 6.99 24.26 -9.75
C LEU A 50 6.58 24.44 -11.21
N LYS A 51 5.32 24.15 -11.56
CA LYS A 51 4.76 24.41 -12.92
C LYS A 51 4.83 25.88 -13.32
N MET A 52 4.67 26.82 -12.39
CA MET A 52 4.82 28.25 -12.67
C MET A 52 6.27 28.62 -12.91
N LEU A 53 7.20 28.12 -12.09
CA LEU A 53 8.65 28.35 -12.26
C LEU A 53 9.14 27.81 -13.60
N ASP A 54 8.70 26.61 -13.98
CA ASP A 54 8.97 25.99 -15.29
C ASP A 54 8.44 26.87 -16.43
N SER A 55 7.18 27.32 -16.34
CA SER A 55 6.55 28.18 -17.34
C SER A 55 7.25 29.53 -17.50
N LEU A 56 7.70 30.12 -16.41
CA LEU A 56 8.43 31.38 -16.40
C LEU A 56 9.92 31.19 -16.72
N GLN A 57 10.41 29.93 -16.77
CA GLN A 57 11.81 29.58 -16.97
C GLN A 57 12.73 30.26 -15.95
N ILE A 58 12.33 30.29 -14.70
CA ILE A 58 13.16 30.80 -13.61
C ILE A 58 14.20 29.72 -13.27
N PRO A 59 15.50 30.01 -13.46
CA PRO A 59 16.54 29.05 -13.14
C PRO A 59 16.67 28.88 -11.63
N ILE A 60 16.63 27.66 -11.16
CA ILE A 60 16.86 27.31 -9.75
C ILE A 60 18.28 26.78 -9.62
N ASP A 61 19.09 27.37 -8.73
CA ASP A 61 20.49 26.98 -8.49
C ASP A 61 20.63 26.05 -7.29
N TYR A 62 19.74 26.16 -6.30
CA TYR A 62 19.78 25.37 -5.06
C TYR A 62 18.37 25.00 -4.62
N ILE A 63 18.22 23.82 -4.04
CA ILE A 63 16.94 23.38 -3.47
C ILE A 63 17.16 22.88 -2.03
N ALA A 64 16.30 23.28 -1.11
CA ALA A 64 16.19 22.65 0.19
C ALA A 64 14.72 22.34 0.49
N GLY A 65 14.46 21.17 1.06
CA GLY A 65 13.11 20.78 1.40
C GLY A 65 13.02 19.89 2.63
N THR A 66 11.85 19.92 3.25
CA THR A 66 11.51 19.11 4.41
C THR A 66 10.31 18.25 4.09
N SER A 67 10.30 16.98 4.55
CA SER A 67 9.16 16.06 4.39
C SER A 67 8.73 15.97 2.91
N MET A 68 7.46 16.19 2.59
CA MET A 68 6.97 16.18 1.20
C MET A 68 7.70 17.20 0.33
N GLY A 69 8.07 18.36 0.88
CA GLY A 69 8.87 19.33 0.14
C GLY A 69 10.28 18.82 -0.17
N GLY A 70 10.87 18.02 0.73
CA GLY A 70 12.15 17.33 0.48
C GLY A 70 12.03 16.27 -0.62
N ILE A 71 10.92 15.53 -0.67
CA ILE A 71 10.64 14.55 -1.72
C ILE A 71 10.49 15.22 -3.08
N LEU A 72 9.58 16.18 -3.19
CA LEU A 72 9.31 16.86 -4.46
C LEU A 72 10.52 17.71 -4.91
N GLY A 73 11.22 18.33 -3.96
CA GLY A 73 12.46 19.08 -4.22
C GLY A 73 13.59 18.19 -4.73
N ALA A 74 13.77 17.01 -4.15
CA ALA A 74 14.77 16.04 -4.60
C ALA A 74 14.46 15.51 -6.02
N LEU A 75 13.20 15.19 -6.30
CA LEU A 75 12.78 14.77 -7.64
C LEU A 75 12.94 15.88 -8.66
N TYR A 76 12.59 17.12 -8.31
CA TYR A 76 12.81 18.28 -9.17
C TYR A 76 14.30 18.53 -9.41
N ALA A 77 15.14 18.34 -8.37
CA ALA A 77 16.60 18.48 -8.47
C ALA A 77 17.25 17.51 -9.45
N ILE A 78 16.67 16.32 -9.64
CA ILE A 78 17.17 15.33 -10.59
C ILE A 78 16.50 15.42 -11.97
N GLY A 79 15.65 16.45 -12.21
CA GLY A 79 15.12 16.78 -13.52
C GLY A 79 13.69 16.32 -13.80
N TYR A 80 12.89 16.03 -12.76
CA TYR A 80 11.44 15.98 -12.90
C TYR A 80 10.90 17.41 -12.96
N ASP A 81 10.06 17.73 -13.93
CA ASP A 81 9.37 19.01 -13.96
C ASP A 81 8.01 18.97 -13.25
N GLY A 82 7.38 20.13 -13.10
CA GLY A 82 6.10 20.22 -12.39
C GLY A 82 4.96 19.41 -13.04
N LEU A 83 4.98 19.17 -14.36
CA LEU A 83 3.97 18.36 -15.03
C LEU A 83 4.20 16.86 -14.79
N GLU A 84 5.46 16.42 -14.82
CA GLU A 84 5.86 15.05 -14.51
C GLU A 84 5.52 14.69 -13.06
N LEU A 85 5.81 15.61 -12.13
CA LEU A 85 5.46 15.43 -10.71
C LEU A 85 3.94 15.36 -10.51
N GLU A 86 3.16 16.19 -11.20
CA GLU A 86 1.69 16.11 -11.14
C GLU A 86 1.18 14.75 -11.59
N LYS A 87 1.66 14.24 -12.74
CA LYS A 87 1.28 12.92 -13.26
C LYS A 87 1.68 11.80 -12.29
N LEU A 88 2.93 11.83 -11.78
CA LEU A 88 3.42 10.86 -10.82
C LEU A 88 2.51 10.80 -9.58
N VAL A 89 2.17 11.96 -9.02
CA VAL A 89 1.36 12.05 -7.79
C VAL A 89 -0.07 11.59 -8.03
N GLN A 90 -0.67 11.92 -9.17
CA GLN A 90 -2.03 11.50 -9.54
C GLN A 90 -2.14 10.00 -9.87
N GLN A 91 -1.07 9.40 -10.41
CA GLN A 91 -1.05 7.98 -10.76
C GLN A 91 -0.66 7.06 -9.59
N THR A 92 -0.13 7.63 -8.51
CA THR A 92 0.30 6.86 -7.35
C THR A 92 -0.90 6.53 -6.45
N ASP A 93 -1.11 5.26 -6.16
CA ASP A 93 -2.03 4.82 -5.12
C ASP A 93 -1.37 5.03 -3.74
N TRP A 94 -1.59 6.21 -3.17
CA TRP A 94 -0.99 6.60 -1.90
C TRP A 94 -1.46 5.75 -0.73
N ILE A 95 -2.70 5.28 -0.77
CA ILE A 95 -3.25 4.44 0.31
C ILE A 95 -2.54 3.09 0.31
N ASP A 96 -2.38 2.46 -0.84
CA ASP A 96 -1.61 1.22 -0.96
C ASP A 96 -0.13 1.45 -0.64
N LEU A 97 0.46 2.58 -1.08
CA LEU A 97 1.86 2.92 -0.84
C LEU A 97 2.20 3.02 0.65
N PHE A 98 1.29 3.56 1.45
CA PHE A 98 1.46 3.69 2.90
C PHE A 98 1.07 2.42 3.68
N THR A 99 0.70 1.35 2.99
CA THR A 99 0.61 0.03 3.59
C THR A 99 1.88 -0.74 3.28
N ASP A 100 2.52 -1.32 4.30
CA ASP A 100 3.71 -2.16 4.07
C ASP A 100 3.34 -3.55 3.54
N HIS A 101 2.06 -3.90 3.57
CA HIS A 101 1.61 -5.21 3.16
C HIS A 101 1.65 -5.36 1.64
N PRO A 102 2.30 -6.42 1.13
CA PRO A 102 2.14 -6.80 -0.26
C PRO A 102 0.68 -7.02 -0.59
N SER A 103 0.27 -6.76 -1.83
CA SER A 103 -1.07 -7.13 -2.27
C SER A 103 -1.34 -8.60 -1.93
N ARG A 104 -2.55 -8.91 -1.47
CA ARG A 104 -2.92 -10.23 -0.95
C ARG A 104 -2.53 -11.38 -1.89
N GLY A 105 -2.62 -11.19 -3.20
CA GLY A 105 -2.19 -12.17 -4.19
C GLY A 105 -0.69 -12.52 -4.15
N LYS A 106 0.16 -11.66 -3.57
CA LYS A 106 1.60 -11.89 -3.42
C LYS A 106 1.98 -12.52 -2.09
N LEU A 107 1.06 -12.54 -1.11
CA LEU A 107 1.30 -13.17 0.18
C LEU A 107 1.38 -14.69 0.05
N PRO A 108 2.27 -15.36 0.79
CA PRO A 108 2.24 -16.81 0.96
C PRO A 108 0.90 -17.26 1.53
N TYR A 109 0.48 -18.48 1.20
CA TYR A 109 -0.83 -19.02 1.58
C TYR A 109 -1.11 -18.90 3.10
N PHE A 110 -0.16 -19.26 3.95
CA PHE A 110 -0.34 -19.19 5.40
C PHE A 110 -0.41 -17.76 5.92
N GLU A 111 0.34 -16.83 5.33
CA GLU A 111 0.25 -15.41 5.67
C GLU A 111 -1.07 -14.78 5.20
N LYS A 112 -1.61 -15.22 4.04
CA LYS A 112 -2.97 -14.85 3.61
C LYS A 112 -4.04 -15.26 4.63
N LYS A 113 -3.92 -16.45 5.23
CA LYS A 113 -4.87 -16.94 6.24
C LYS A 113 -4.81 -16.15 7.53
N MET A 114 -3.64 -15.58 7.86
CA MET A 114 -3.44 -14.78 9.07
C MET A 114 -3.67 -13.28 8.85
N ALA A 115 -3.62 -12.82 7.60
CA ALA A 115 -3.89 -11.44 7.26
C ALA A 115 -5.35 -11.08 7.60
N ASP A 116 -5.57 -9.86 8.06
CA ASP A 116 -6.90 -9.31 8.35
C ASP A 116 -7.72 -10.14 9.38
N ARG A 117 -7.05 -10.77 10.34
CA ARG A 117 -7.69 -11.54 11.42
C ARG A 117 -7.51 -10.93 12.80
N PHE A 118 -6.52 -10.09 12.99
CA PHE A 118 -6.14 -9.57 14.31
C PHE A 118 -5.96 -8.06 14.26
N GLN A 119 -6.42 -7.37 15.31
CA GLN A 119 -6.28 -5.92 15.44
C GLN A 119 -4.85 -5.53 15.81
N LEU A 120 -4.18 -6.32 16.64
CA LEU A 120 -2.84 -6.00 17.13
C LEU A 120 -1.89 -7.17 16.85
N VAL A 121 -0.72 -6.84 16.33
CA VAL A 121 0.36 -7.80 16.08
C VAL A 121 1.63 -7.25 16.69
N PHE A 122 2.20 -7.98 17.63
CA PHE A 122 3.45 -7.64 18.30
C PHE A 122 4.54 -8.62 17.92
N SER A 123 5.71 -8.12 17.57
CA SER A 123 6.93 -8.92 17.59
C SER A 123 7.32 -9.20 19.04
N MET A 124 7.98 -10.34 19.31
CA MET A 124 8.36 -10.70 20.66
C MET A 124 9.86 -11.00 20.74
N GLU A 125 10.53 -10.31 21.64
CA GLU A 125 11.89 -10.64 22.06
C GLU A 125 11.84 -11.49 23.35
N GLY A 126 12.17 -12.77 23.24
CA GLY A 126 11.93 -13.69 24.34
C GLY A 126 10.43 -13.85 24.62
N PHE A 127 9.97 -13.42 25.78
CA PHE A 127 8.57 -13.38 26.22
C PHE A 127 8.02 -11.95 26.35
N HIS A 128 8.80 -10.94 25.97
CA HIS A 128 8.40 -9.54 26.05
C HIS A 128 7.89 -9.09 24.67
N PRO A 129 6.65 -8.56 24.59
CA PRO A 129 6.16 -7.94 23.39
C PRO A 129 6.94 -6.65 23.11
N SER A 130 7.47 -6.51 21.90
CA SER A 130 8.16 -5.33 21.42
C SER A 130 7.21 -4.59 20.48
N PRO A 131 6.71 -3.42 20.84
CA PRO A 131 5.91 -2.61 19.92
C PRO A 131 6.77 -2.18 18.75
N PRO A 132 6.20 -2.04 17.54
CA PRO A 132 6.94 -1.56 16.38
C PRO A 132 7.40 -0.12 16.60
N SER A 133 8.52 0.26 16.00
CA SER A 133 9.10 1.61 16.06
C SER A 133 8.25 2.66 15.33
N GLY A 134 7.30 2.24 14.51
CA GLY A 134 6.32 3.04 13.78
C GLY A 134 5.17 2.15 13.29
N LEU A 135 4.05 2.75 12.94
CA LEU A 135 2.90 2.02 12.39
C LEU A 135 3.18 1.52 10.97
N ILE A 136 4.05 2.21 10.23
CA ILE A 136 4.41 1.96 8.84
C ILE A 136 5.94 1.88 8.76
N PHE A 137 6.49 0.75 8.32
CA PHE A 137 7.94 0.62 8.10
C PHE A 137 8.40 1.40 6.86
N GLY A 138 7.51 1.63 5.90
CA GLY A 138 7.75 2.38 4.67
C GLY A 138 8.47 1.56 3.59
N GLN A 139 8.26 0.25 3.56
CA GLN A 139 8.88 -0.66 2.60
C GLN A 139 8.57 -0.29 1.15
N LYS A 140 7.27 -0.08 0.81
CA LYS A 140 6.86 0.30 -0.55
C LYS A 140 7.38 1.68 -0.95
N VAL A 141 7.33 2.63 -0.02
CA VAL A 141 7.84 4.00 -0.23
C VAL A 141 9.33 3.97 -0.54
N THR A 142 10.11 3.20 0.23
CA THR A 142 11.55 3.04 0.01
C THR A 142 11.84 2.49 -1.40
N LEU A 143 11.12 1.46 -1.83
CA LEU A 143 11.29 0.88 -3.15
C LEU A 143 10.85 1.84 -4.27
N LEU A 144 9.79 2.61 -4.07
CA LEU A 144 9.37 3.66 -5.02
C LEU A 144 10.48 4.70 -5.18
N PHE A 145 11.01 5.24 -4.08
CA PHE A 145 12.07 6.24 -4.14
C PHE A 145 13.34 5.69 -4.77
N SER A 146 13.71 4.44 -4.47
CA SER A 146 14.86 3.78 -5.13
C SER A 146 14.67 3.68 -6.64
N SER A 147 13.46 3.36 -7.12
CA SER A 147 13.17 3.36 -8.56
C SER A 147 13.23 4.73 -9.20
N LEU A 148 12.63 5.76 -8.56
CA LEU A 148 12.58 7.12 -9.09
C LEU A 148 13.96 7.78 -9.15
N THR A 149 14.85 7.46 -8.21
CA THR A 149 16.21 8.05 -8.11
C THR A 149 17.29 7.19 -8.74
N PHE A 150 16.96 5.98 -9.20
CA PHE A 150 17.91 5.01 -9.75
C PHE A 150 18.91 5.61 -10.77
N PRO A 151 18.52 6.48 -11.72
CA PRO A 151 19.46 7.06 -12.68
C PRO A 151 20.59 7.89 -12.05
N TYR A 152 20.43 8.30 -10.80
CA TYR A 152 21.32 9.16 -10.05
C TYR A 152 21.95 8.48 -8.83
N GLU A 153 21.72 7.17 -8.63
CA GLU A 153 22.22 6.43 -7.46
C GLU A 153 23.74 6.42 -7.36
N HIS A 154 24.44 6.56 -8.50
CA HIS A 154 25.89 6.67 -8.56
C HIS A 154 26.43 8.03 -8.07
N ILE A 155 25.55 8.99 -7.79
CA ILE A 155 25.92 10.34 -7.33
C ILE A 155 25.77 10.39 -5.81
N HIS A 156 26.88 10.26 -5.08
CA HIS A 156 26.87 10.27 -3.63
C HIS A 156 26.82 11.65 -2.99
N SER A 157 27.30 12.70 -3.68
CA SER A 157 27.20 14.08 -3.19
C SER A 157 26.05 14.79 -3.89
N PHE A 158 25.11 15.30 -3.13
CA PHE A 158 23.94 16.00 -3.69
C PHE A 158 24.30 17.36 -4.33
N ASP A 159 25.52 17.84 -4.13
CA ASP A 159 26.04 19.00 -4.87
C ASP A 159 26.35 18.69 -6.35
N ARG A 160 26.43 17.41 -6.71
CA ARG A 160 26.66 16.95 -8.07
C ARG A 160 25.40 16.60 -8.84
N LEU A 161 24.25 16.70 -8.20
CA LEU A 161 22.96 16.55 -8.88
C LEU A 161 22.75 17.68 -9.89
N PRO A 162 21.89 17.53 -10.88
CA PRO A 162 21.59 18.59 -11.85
C PRO A 162 21.27 19.93 -11.19
N ILE A 163 20.55 19.92 -10.07
CA ILE A 163 20.43 21.06 -9.15
C ILE A 163 20.87 20.57 -7.77
N PRO A 164 21.88 21.19 -7.14
CA PRO A 164 22.26 20.88 -5.77
C PRO A 164 21.10 20.94 -4.80
N CYS A 165 20.92 19.88 -4.00
CA CYS A 165 19.77 19.83 -3.10
C CYS A 165 20.13 19.39 -1.68
N ARG A 166 19.23 19.68 -0.74
CA ARG A 166 19.29 19.25 0.66
C ARG A 166 17.92 18.75 1.11
N CYS A 167 17.93 17.64 1.84
CA CYS A 167 16.77 17.17 2.59
C CYS A 167 17.03 17.38 4.09
N VAL A 168 16.05 17.91 4.81
CA VAL A 168 16.19 18.15 6.25
C VAL A 168 15.54 17.01 7.03
N ALA A 169 16.24 16.50 8.02
CA ALA A 169 15.79 15.48 8.97
C ALA A 169 16.16 15.90 10.40
N VAL A 170 15.74 15.12 11.40
CA VAL A 170 16.11 15.27 12.80
C VAL A 170 16.67 13.95 13.31
N ASP A 171 17.78 13.99 14.01
CA ASP A 171 18.34 12.82 14.68
C ASP A 171 17.71 12.65 16.07
N LEU A 172 16.99 11.56 16.27
CA LEU A 172 16.34 11.23 17.55
C LEU A 172 17.33 10.96 18.68
N VAL A 173 18.58 10.57 18.37
CA VAL A 173 19.60 10.24 19.38
C VAL A 173 20.15 11.52 19.99
N THR A 174 20.43 12.52 19.15
CA THR A 174 21.06 13.77 19.58
C THR A 174 20.07 14.92 19.73
N GLY A 175 18.89 14.82 19.14
CA GLY A 175 17.91 15.90 19.08
C GLY A 175 18.27 17.02 18.10
N ASN A 176 19.28 16.82 17.25
CA ASN A 176 19.77 17.86 16.35
C ASN A 176 19.13 17.75 14.96
N GLU A 177 19.03 18.91 14.29
CA GLU A 177 18.74 18.97 12.87
C GLU A 177 19.90 18.36 12.06
N VAL A 178 19.56 17.57 11.07
CA VAL A 178 20.50 16.95 10.14
C VAL A 178 20.14 17.37 8.72
N VAL A 179 21.08 18.08 8.09
CA VAL A 179 20.97 18.49 6.69
C VAL A 179 21.66 17.43 5.83
N LEU A 180 20.87 16.66 5.12
CA LEU A 180 21.35 15.56 4.27
C LEU A 180 21.85 16.12 2.94
N ASP A 181 23.16 15.95 2.68
CA ASP A 181 23.90 16.48 1.53
C ASP A 181 24.60 15.39 0.70
N ARG A 182 24.54 14.15 1.16
CA ARG A 182 25.23 13.01 0.55
C ARG A 182 24.58 11.67 0.87
N GLY A 183 25.02 10.62 0.21
CA GLY A 183 24.54 9.25 0.39
C GLY A 183 23.48 8.87 -0.67
N SER A 184 22.59 7.94 -0.37
CA SER A 184 21.47 7.60 -1.25
C SER A 184 20.37 8.66 -1.17
N LEU A 185 20.00 9.21 -2.33
CA LEU A 185 18.93 10.22 -2.42
C LEU A 185 17.58 9.63 -2.01
N ALA A 186 17.30 8.39 -2.41
CA ALA A 186 16.08 7.67 -1.99
C ALA A 186 15.98 7.57 -0.46
N ARG A 187 17.10 7.27 0.19
CA ARG A 187 17.17 7.16 1.64
C ARG A 187 17.03 8.53 2.33
N ALA A 188 17.59 9.59 1.75
CA ALA A 188 17.40 10.96 2.24
C ALA A 188 15.92 11.38 2.14
N MET A 189 15.26 11.09 1.03
CA MET A 189 13.81 11.31 0.85
C MET A 189 12.99 10.51 1.89
N ARG A 190 13.38 9.25 2.17
CA ARG A 190 12.70 8.43 3.17
C ARG A 190 12.92 8.95 4.59
N SER A 191 14.11 9.50 4.89
CA SER A 191 14.44 10.06 6.21
C SER A 191 13.63 11.33 6.49
N THR A 192 13.61 12.26 5.53
CA THR A 192 12.93 13.55 5.70
C THR A 192 11.42 13.44 5.88
N MET A 193 10.79 12.31 5.47
CA MET A 193 9.35 12.05 5.62
C MET A 193 8.98 11.14 6.80
N ALA A 194 9.95 10.73 7.60
CA ALA A 194 9.72 9.77 8.68
C ALA A 194 9.01 10.41 9.88
N ILE A 195 7.73 10.77 9.73
CA ILE A 195 6.92 11.36 10.80
C ILE A 195 6.89 10.39 11.99
N PRO A 196 7.32 10.82 13.20
CA PRO A 196 7.34 9.96 14.37
C PRO A 196 5.98 9.32 14.65
N THR A 197 6.01 8.08 15.14
CA THR A 197 4.86 7.20 15.42
C THR A 197 4.14 6.70 14.17
N ILE A 198 4.09 7.46 13.08
CA ILE A 198 3.47 7.03 11.81
C ILE A 198 4.47 6.17 11.04
N PHE A 199 5.64 6.70 10.73
CA PHE A 199 6.70 5.96 10.04
C PHE A 199 7.82 5.56 10.98
N SER A 200 8.39 4.38 10.75
CA SER A 200 9.60 3.96 11.45
C SER A 200 10.76 4.92 11.12
N PRO A 201 11.57 5.30 12.13
CA PRO A 201 12.78 6.07 11.91
C PRO A 201 13.75 5.38 10.96
N VAL A 202 14.61 6.15 10.31
CA VAL A 202 15.60 5.65 9.34
C VAL A 202 16.98 5.66 9.97
N GLU A 203 17.61 4.50 10.01
CA GLU A 203 19.02 4.38 10.45
C GLU A 203 19.94 5.07 9.43
N TRP A 204 20.85 5.94 9.89
CA TRP A 204 21.82 6.66 9.06
C TRP A 204 23.17 6.74 9.77
N GLY A 205 24.02 5.74 9.54
CA GLY A 205 25.20 5.54 10.37
C GLY A 205 24.80 5.32 11.82
N ASP A 206 25.34 6.12 12.73
CA ASP A 206 25.02 6.08 14.17
C ASP A 206 23.77 6.89 14.54
N SER A 207 23.15 7.59 13.59
CA SER A 207 21.96 8.41 13.79
C SER A 207 20.68 7.66 13.47
N LEU A 208 19.61 8.05 14.13
CA LEU A 208 18.26 7.56 13.91
C LEU A 208 17.38 8.73 13.47
N LEU A 209 17.13 8.82 12.15
CA LEU A 209 16.52 9.99 11.54
C LEU A 209 15.00 9.91 11.47
N VAL A 210 14.37 11.06 11.75
CA VAL A 210 12.94 11.30 11.59
C VAL A 210 12.69 12.57 10.78
N ASP A 211 11.42 12.86 10.48
CA ASP A 211 10.98 14.03 9.70
C ASP A 211 11.55 15.34 10.25
N GLY A 212 12.14 16.14 9.35
CA GLY A 212 12.74 17.44 9.67
C GLY A 212 11.76 18.50 10.11
N GLY A 213 10.46 18.32 9.84
CA GLY A 213 9.39 19.27 10.17
C GLY A 213 9.27 19.56 11.65
N ILE A 214 9.79 18.68 12.51
CA ILE A 214 9.85 18.88 13.96
C ILE A 214 10.69 20.11 14.33
N MET A 215 11.78 20.37 13.61
CA MET A 215 12.73 21.45 13.93
C MET A 215 12.80 22.53 12.86
N ASN A 216 12.82 22.15 11.59
CA ASN A 216 13.00 23.07 10.47
C ASN A 216 12.11 22.71 9.28
N ASN A 217 10.86 23.12 9.38
CA ASN A 217 9.85 22.79 8.35
C ASN A 217 9.96 23.67 7.10
N LEU A 218 10.60 24.83 7.15
CA LEU A 218 10.81 25.74 6.02
C LEU A 218 12.30 26.13 5.94
N PRO A 219 13.18 25.31 5.35
CA PRO A 219 14.64 25.41 5.49
C PRO A 219 15.27 26.51 4.62
N VAL A 220 14.87 27.79 4.84
CA VAL A 220 15.42 28.96 4.16
C VAL A 220 16.89 29.19 4.54
N ASP A 221 17.20 29.01 5.81
CA ASP A 221 18.58 29.09 6.33
C ASP A 221 19.50 28.08 5.64
N VAL A 222 19.01 26.87 5.33
CA VAL A 222 19.80 25.84 4.65
C VAL A 222 20.15 26.28 3.22
N VAL A 223 19.15 26.76 2.46
CA VAL A 223 19.41 27.23 1.09
C VAL A 223 20.30 28.49 1.05
N ARG A 224 20.17 29.36 2.04
CA ARG A 224 21.10 30.50 2.21
C ARG A 224 22.52 30.04 2.46
N ALA A 225 22.69 29.03 3.33
CA ALA A 225 24.01 28.43 3.60
C ALA A 225 24.64 27.75 2.37
N MET A 226 23.80 27.27 1.42
CA MET A 226 24.29 26.75 0.12
C MET A 226 24.77 27.85 -0.82
N GLY A 227 24.52 29.14 -0.51
CA GLY A 227 24.95 30.27 -1.32
C GLY A 227 23.86 30.91 -2.16
N ALA A 228 22.58 30.75 -1.84
CA ALA A 228 21.50 31.44 -2.52
C ALA A 228 21.45 32.92 -2.15
N ASP A 229 21.48 33.79 -3.17
CA ASP A 229 21.34 35.25 -3.04
C ASP A 229 19.87 35.64 -2.92
N ILE A 230 19.00 34.88 -3.59
CA ILE A 230 17.55 35.12 -3.62
C ILE A 230 16.84 33.80 -3.28
N VAL A 231 15.86 33.83 -2.39
CA VAL A 231 15.12 32.66 -1.95
C VAL A 231 13.64 32.77 -2.27
N ILE A 232 13.18 31.81 -3.06
CA ILE A 232 11.75 31.57 -3.30
C ILE A 232 11.34 30.44 -2.36
N ALA A 233 10.45 30.73 -1.41
CA ALA A 233 9.97 29.74 -0.44
C ALA A 233 8.49 29.45 -0.67
N VAL A 234 8.12 28.15 -0.66
CA VAL A 234 6.73 27.70 -0.73
C VAL A 234 6.37 27.05 0.61
N ASP A 235 5.45 27.68 1.31
CA ASP A 235 5.04 27.29 2.66
C ASP A 235 3.62 26.75 2.66
N VAL A 236 3.49 25.44 2.83
CA VAL A 236 2.21 24.70 2.86
C VAL A 236 1.86 24.20 4.28
N GLY A 237 2.71 24.45 5.25
CA GLY A 237 2.64 23.93 6.61
C GLY A 237 2.68 25.05 7.68
N ASN A 238 2.79 24.61 8.94
CA ASN A 238 3.07 25.42 10.13
C ASN A 238 2.01 26.47 10.52
N ARG A 239 0.76 26.18 10.27
CA ARG A 239 -0.32 26.93 10.93
C ARG A 239 -0.71 26.21 12.21
N LEU A 240 -0.58 26.89 13.35
CA LEU A 240 -1.16 26.39 14.58
C LEU A 240 -2.69 26.40 14.42
N HIS A 241 -3.30 25.26 14.71
CA HIS A 241 -4.75 25.14 14.65
C HIS A 241 -5.40 25.91 15.80
N PRO A 242 -6.53 26.60 15.58
CA PRO A 242 -7.31 27.14 16.65
C PRO A 242 -7.89 26.01 17.52
N LYS A 243 -8.18 26.30 18.76
CA LYS A 243 -8.61 25.32 19.78
C LYS A 243 -9.74 24.42 19.29
N GLU A 244 -10.68 24.98 18.55
CA GLU A 244 -11.89 24.29 18.06
C GLU A 244 -11.56 23.20 17.02
N GLN A 245 -10.41 23.30 16.36
CA GLN A 245 -9.96 22.35 15.34
C GLN A 245 -9.11 21.23 15.92
N ILE A 246 -8.60 21.33 17.14
CA ILE A 246 -7.75 20.31 17.81
C ILE A 246 -8.67 19.25 18.46
N ASN A 247 -9.31 18.44 17.63
CA ASN A 247 -10.36 17.50 18.05
C ASN A 247 -10.05 16.02 17.77
N SER A 248 -8.83 15.68 17.37
CA SER A 248 -8.40 14.31 17.12
C SER A 248 -6.95 14.12 17.51
N ALA A 249 -6.54 12.86 17.77
CA ALA A 249 -5.16 12.52 18.12
C ALA A 249 -4.16 12.93 17.03
N LEU A 250 -4.55 12.83 15.75
CA LEU A 250 -3.71 13.28 14.63
C LEU A 250 -3.52 14.80 14.64
N LYS A 251 -4.55 15.57 14.94
CA LYS A 251 -4.44 17.04 15.04
C LYS A 251 -3.67 17.48 16.28
N VAL A 252 -3.74 16.73 17.38
CA VAL A 252 -2.90 16.96 18.55
C VAL A 252 -1.43 16.70 18.21
N LEU A 253 -1.14 15.61 17.50
CA LEU A 253 0.21 15.29 17.04
C LEU A 253 0.74 16.36 16.08
N ASP A 254 -0.03 16.75 15.06
CA ASP A 254 0.30 17.80 14.12
C ASP A 254 0.58 19.13 14.83
N GLN A 255 -0.30 19.55 15.73
CA GLN A 255 -0.11 20.75 16.53
C GLN A 255 1.17 20.69 17.37
N SER A 256 1.46 19.52 17.99
CA SER A 256 2.65 19.34 18.84
C SER A 256 3.94 19.42 18.01
N ILE A 257 3.96 18.84 16.83
CA ILE A 257 5.10 18.91 15.88
C ILE A 257 5.29 20.36 15.43
N ASN A 258 4.23 21.04 15.00
CA ASN A 258 4.28 22.42 14.51
C ASN A 258 4.72 23.40 15.61
N MET A 259 4.39 23.14 16.87
CA MET A 259 4.85 23.98 17.99
C MET A 259 6.35 23.93 18.20
N LEU A 260 7.00 22.77 18.02
CA LEU A 260 8.45 22.61 18.21
C LEU A 260 9.25 23.46 17.23
N GLY A 261 8.86 23.48 15.95
CA GLY A 261 9.54 24.21 14.89
C GLY A 261 9.08 25.67 14.68
N ILE A 262 8.09 26.16 15.43
CA ILE A 262 7.40 27.42 15.11
C ILE A 262 8.30 28.66 15.16
N GLN A 263 9.28 28.69 16.06
CA GLN A 263 10.19 29.82 16.17
C GLN A 263 11.10 29.87 14.96
N LYS A 264 11.74 28.75 14.60
CA LYS A 264 12.62 28.66 13.43
C LYS A 264 11.87 28.97 12.14
N TRP A 265 10.64 28.48 12.01
CA TRP A 265 9.78 28.83 10.88
C TRP A 265 9.53 30.34 10.78
N ARG A 266 9.26 31.05 11.92
CA ARG A 266 9.07 32.51 11.93
C ARG A 266 10.30 33.27 11.48
N GLU A 267 11.47 32.79 11.85
CA GLU A 267 12.76 33.38 11.46
C GLU A 267 13.04 33.13 9.99
N ASN A 268 12.87 31.91 9.52
CA ASN A 268 13.08 31.50 8.14
C ASN A 268 12.10 32.17 7.18
N SER A 269 10.81 32.26 7.55
CA SER A 269 9.82 32.88 6.70
C SER A 269 10.09 34.37 6.42
N LYS A 270 10.78 35.08 7.33
CA LYS A 270 11.20 36.46 7.12
C LYS A 270 12.44 36.62 6.22
N GLN A 271 13.21 35.55 6.05
CA GLN A 271 14.43 35.54 5.23
C GLN A 271 14.13 35.14 3.77
N ALA A 272 12.92 34.74 3.44
CA ALA A 272 12.50 34.47 2.07
C ALA A 272 12.23 35.78 1.34
N ASP A 273 12.77 35.93 0.12
CA ASP A 273 12.54 37.11 -0.74
C ASP A 273 11.18 37.02 -1.41
N VAL A 274 10.78 35.83 -1.81
CA VAL A 274 9.44 35.51 -2.33
C VAL A 274 8.85 34.38 -1.51
N LEU A 275 7.76 34.64 -0.81
CA LEU A 275 7.06 33.65 0.00
C LEU A 275 5.69 33.37 -0.59
N ILE A 276 5.48 32.13 -1.04
CA ILE A 276 4.24 31.65 -1.64
C ILE A 276 3.52 30.77 -0.64
N ARG A 277 2.29 31.14 -0.29
CA ARG A 277 1.44 30.43 0.67
C ARG A 277 0.11 30.06 0.03
N PRO A 278 -0.06 28.80 -0.36
CA PRO A 278 -1.36 28.31 -0.79
C PRO A 278 -2.41 28.41 0.31
N ASP A 279 -3.63 28.73 -0.04
CA ASP A 279 -4.76 28.62 0.86
C ASP A 279 -5.29 27.19 0.83
N LEU A 280 -5.07 26.47 1.92
CA LEU A 280 -5.37 25.04 2.08
C LEU A 280 -6.39 24.83 3.21
N GLU A 281 -7.28 25.80 3.42
CA GLU A 281 -8.29 25.69 4.45
C GLU A 281 -9.24 24.50 4.20
N GLY A 282 -9.53 23.74 5.25
CA GLY A 282 -10.36 22.53 5.17
C GLY A 282 -9.66 21.28 4.65
N LEU A 283 -8.37 21.37 4.29
CA LEU A 283 -7.51 20.25 3.89
C LEU A 283 -6.54 19.88 5.01
N THR A 284 -6.10 18.62 5.03
CA THR A 284 -5.24 18.07 6.08
C THR A 284 -4.01 17.37 5.49
N MET A 285 -2.97 17.17 6.32
CA MET A 285 -1.77 16.43 5.94
C MET A 285 -2.04 14.96 5.54
N GLY A 286 -3.21 14.41 5.88
CA GLY A 286 -3.63 13.05 5.57
C GLY A 286 -4.52 12.91 4.33
N ASP A 287 -4.78 13.97 3.57
CA ASP A 287 -5.71 13.97 2.43
C ASP A 287 -5.07 13.41 1.14
N PHE A 288 -4.72 12.12 1.18
CA PHE A 288 -4.10 11.38 0.07
C PHE A 288 -5.11 10.75 -0.89
N VAL A 289 -6.31 11.30 -1.03
CA VAL A 289 -7.33 10.81 -1.97
C VAL A 289 -7.36 11.68 -3.23
N GLU A 290 -7.68 11.07 -4.37
CA GLU A 290 -7.57 11.67 -5.70
C GLU A 290 -8.19 13.06 -5.81
N ASP A 291 -9.45 13.23 -5.40
CA ASP A 291 -10.17 14.50 -5.47
C ASP A 291 -9.49 15.60 -4.62
N LYS A 292 -8.97 15.22 -3.44
CA LYS A 292 -8.27 16.13 -2.54
C LYS A 292 -6.90 16.51 -3.07
N ILE A 293 -6.16 15.55 -3.62
CA ILE A 293 -4.86 15.79 -4.28
C ILE A 293 -5.04 16.79 -5.43
N ALA A 294 -6.05 16.60 -6.28
CA ALA A 294 -6.35 17.51 -7.38
C ALA A 294 -6.67 18.93 -6.87
N GLN A 295 -7.44 19.04 -5.78
CA GLN A 295 -7.75 20.32 -5.15
C GLN A 295 -6.49 20.99 -4.60
N ILE A 296 -5.64 20.27 -3.85
CA ILE A 296 -4.39 20.78 -3.28
C ILE A 296 -3.46 21.34 -4.35
N ILE A 297 -3.29 20.62 -5.46
CA ILE A 297 -2.47 21.08 -6.60
C ILE A 297 -3.09 22.33 -7.22
N HIS A 298 -4.41 22.38 -7.36
CA HIS A 298 -5.12 23.55 -7.89
C HIS A 298 -4.90 24.80 -7.02
N ASP A 299 -5.00 24.66 -5.69
CA ASP A 299 -4.80 25.76 -4.73
C ASP A 299 -3.34 26.24 -4.74
N GLY A 300 -2.39 25.32 -4.87
CA GLY A 300 -0.99 25.64 -5.12
C GLY A 300 -0.77 26.44 -6.40
N LYS A 301 -1.44 26.07 -7.49
CA LYS A 301 -1.40 26.82 -8.76
C LYS A 301 -2.01 28.22 -8.62
N THR A 302 -3.06 28.36 -7.83
CA THR A 302 -3.70 29.63 -7.55
C THR A 302 -2.77 30.56 -6.78
N ALA A 303 -2.12 30.06 -5.72
CA ALA A 303 -1.13 30.85 -4.98
C ALA A 303 0.06 31.28 -5.85
N ALA A 304 0.56 30.37 -6.69
CA ALA A 304 1.64 30.69 -7.63
C ALA A 304 1.23 31.79 -8.63
N ARG A 305 -0.02 31.80 -9.10
CA ARG A 305 -0.57 32.88 -9.94
C ARG A 305 -0.62 34.22 -9.23
N GLN A 306 -0.98 34.24 -7.94
CA GLN A 306 -0.96 35.46 -7.14
C GLN A 306 0.47 36.02 -6.99
N ALA A 307 1.47 35.14 -6.88
CA ALA A 307 2.89 35.52 -6.81
C ALA A 307 3.49 35.82 -8.20
N GLN A 308 2.80 35.57 -9.30
CA GLN A 308 3.34 35.63 -10.67
C GLN A 308 3.95 36.99 -10.99
N THR A 309 3.32 38.09 -10.58
CA THR A 309 3.84 39.45 -10.85
C THR A 309 5.22 39.62 -10.19
N GLY A 310 5.39 39.19 -8.94
CA GLY A 310 6.68 39.24 -8.22
C GLY A 310 7.74 38.38 -8.91
N LEU A 311 7.38 37.16 -9.34
CA LEU A 311 8.29 36.25 -10.04
C LEU A 311 8.69 36.82 -11.42
N VAL A 312 7.79 37.45 -12.14
CA VAL A 312 8.08 38.15 -13.42
C VAL A 312 9.01 39.33 -13.21
N VAL A 313 8.74 40.17 -12.18
CA VAL A 313 9.63 41.28 -11.83
C VAL A 313 11.03 40.76 -11.46
N LEU A 314 11.12 39.69 -10.69
CA LEU A 314 12.38 39.03 -10.37
C LEU A 314 13.12 38.59 -11.64
N LYS A 315 12.41 37.94 -12.58
CA LYS A 315 12.99 37.53 -13.86
C LYS A 315 13.59 38.70 -14.63
N TYR A 316 12.90 39.84 -14.70
CA TYR A 316 13.39 41.04 -15.41
C TYR A 316 14.54 41.71 -14.63
N ALA A 317 14.44 41.83 -13.31
CA ALA A 317 15.49 42.46 -12.48
C ALA A 317 16.82 41.73 -12.58
N LEU A 318 16.79 40.42 -12.77
CA LEU A 318 17.98 39.58 -12.91
C LEU A 318 18.51 39.49 -14.34
N ASN A 319 17.98 40.30 -15.26
CA ASN A 319 18.32 40.22 -16.69
C ASN A 319 18.29 38.77 -17.23
N LEU A 320 17.44 37.94 -16.68
CA LEU A 320 17.17 36.62 -17.18
C LEU A 320 16.37 36.78 -18.50
N GLY A 321 17.03 37.37 -19.51
CA GLY A 321 16.49 37.45 -20.85
C GLY A 321 16.09 36.07 -21.30
N ASP A 322 15.30 35.99 -22.38
CA ASP A 322 14.86 34.73 -22.98
C ASP A 322 16.03 33.82 -23.36
N ILE A 323 16.72 33.25 -22.33
CA ILE A 323 17.92 32.43 -22.48
C ILE A 323 17.61 31.13 -23.21
N ARG A 324 16.36 30.77 -23.35
CA ARG A 324 15.94 29.56 -24.04
C ARG A 324 14.58 29.69 -24.76
N ASN A 325 14.10 30.87 -25.04
CA ASN A 325 12.94 30.99 -25.92
C ASN A 325 13.38 31.44 -27.30
N PRO A 326 13.86 30.49 -28.14
CA PRO A 326 14.28 30.85 -29.50
C PRO A 326 13.12 31.36 -30.35
N LEU A 327 11.91 31.30 -29.82
CA LEU A 327 10.69 31.74 -30.47
C LEU A 327 9.81 32.55 -29.55
N LYS A 328 9.68 33.82 -29.77
CA LYS A 328 8.44 34.57 -29.52
C LYS A 328 7.35 33.91 -30.38
N LEU A 329 6.84 32.71 -29.98
CA LEU A 329 5.66 32.08 -30.63
C LEU A 329 4.46 33.04 -30.62
N THR A 330 4.48 34.05 -29.78
CA THR A 330 3.56 35.22 -29.82
C THR A 330 3.64 36.03 -31.10
N GLN A 331 4.71 35.92 -31.91
CA GLN A 331 4.80 36.56 -33.21
C GLN A 331 4.02 35.83 -34.31
N TYR A 332 3.64 34.56 -34.07
CA TYR A 332 2.84 33.81 -35.03
C TYR A 332 1.36 34.02 -34.77
N LYS A 333 0.63 34.56 -35.73
CA LYS A 333 -0.85 34.69 -35.69
C LYS A 333 -1.56 33.33 -35.59
N LYS A 334 -0.89 32.21 -36.00
CA LYS A 334 -1.29 30.81 -35.88
C LYS A 334 -0.08 30.01 -35.48
N PRO A 335 -0.24 28.86 -34.75
CA PRO A 335 0.90 27.98 -34.44
C PRO A 335 1.65 27.60 -35.74
N PRO A 336 2.98 27.80 -35.81
CA PRO A 336 3.76 27.42 -36.98
C PRO A 336 3.72 25.88 -37.16
N LYS A 337 3.87 25.43 -38.41
CA LYS A 337 3.92 23.98 -38.71
C LYS A 337 5.34 23.44 -38.52
N ILE A 338 5.42 22.22 -38.03
CA ILE A 338 6.67 21.49 -37.92
C ILE A 338 7.10 21.06 -39.30
N PHE A 339 8.19 21.65 -39.82
CA PHE A 339 8.78 21.31 -41.11
C PHE A 339 9.58 20.02 -41.04
N GLY A 340 10.30 19.78 -39.93
CA GLY A 340 11.13 18.61 -39.73
C GLY A 340 11.35 18.32 -38.25
N LEU A 341 11.57 17.06 -37.97
CA LEU A 341 11.89 16.52 -36.66
C LEU A 341 13.30 15.96 -36.67
N GLN A 342 14.10 16.35 -35.70
CA GLN A 342 15.41 15.77 -35.41
C GLN A 342 15.43 15.28 -33.97
N ILE A 343 15.82 14.00 -33.76
CA ILE A 343 15.98 13.39 -32.42
C ILE A 343 17.46 13.13 -32.20
N THR A 344 17.96 13.49 -31.04
CA THR A 344 19.38 13.31 -30.67
C THR A 344 19.51 12.70 -29.28
N GLY A 345 20.61 11.97 -29.03
CA GLY A 345 20.91 11.35 -27.73
C GLY A 345 20.35 9.93 -27.56
N HIS A 346 19.72 9.39 -28.59
CA HIS A 346 19.39 7.97 -28.61
C HIS A 346 20.59 7.15 -29.10
N THR A 347 20.76 5.96 -28.55
CA THR A 347 21.90 5.06 -28.83
C THR A 347 21.48 3.64 -29.14
N THR A 348 20.50 3.11 -28.40
CA THR A 348 19.99 1.74 -28.49
C THR A 348 18.65 1.67 -29.16
N ILE A 349 17.78 2.66 -28.95
CA ILE A 349 16.44 2.71 -29.51
C ILE A 349 16.48 3.30 -30.92
N PRO A 350 16.00 2.60 -31.97
CA PRO A 350 16.01 3.10 -33.34
C PRO A 350 15.19 4.38 -33.50
N PHE A 351 15.64 5.27 -34.39
CA PHE A 351 14.91 6.51 -34.71
C PHE A 351 13.45 6.26 -35.10
N SER A 352 13.18 5.21 -35.87
CA SER A 352 11.83 4.85 -36.33
C SER A 352 10.90 4.53 -35.19
N GLU A 353 11.39 3.83 -34.17
CA GLU A 353 10.63 3.49 -32.97
C GLU A 353 10.34 4.72 -32.12
N LEU A 354 11.36 5.56 -31.89
CA LEU A 354 11.19 6.84 -31.18
C LEU A 354 10.21 7.77 -31.87
N TYR A 355 10.26 7.79 -33.21
CA TYR A 355 9.38 8.58 -34.03
C TYR A 355 7.90 8.18 -33.86
N GLU A 356 7.62 6.89 -33.85
CA GLU A 356 6.28 6.35 -33.58
C GLU A 356 5.83 6.58 -32.14
N MET A 357 6.71 6.38 -31.17
CA MET A 357 6.42 6.63 -29.75
C MET A 357 6.04 8.08 -29.49
N LEU A 358 6.72 9.03 -30.11
CA LEU A 358 6.44 10.47 -29.98
C LEU A 358 5.12 10.87 -30.62
N GLY A 359 4.72 10.24 -31.71
CA GLY A 359 3.49 10.56 -32.43
C GLY A 359 3.43 12.00 -32.98
N ILE A 360 4.58 12.67 -33.15
CA ILE A 360 4.71 14.03 -33.71
C ILE A 360 5.19 13.94 -35.16
N ARG A 361 4.47 14.58 -36.06
CA ARG A 361 4.78 14.44 -37.49
C ARG A 361 5.06 15.80 -38.13
N PRO A 362 5.88 15.84 -39.21
CA PRO A 362 5.99 17.00 -40.07
C PRO A 362 4.60 17.40 -40.60
N GLY A 363 4.30 18.70 -40.55
CA GLY A 363 3.00 19.28 -40.88
C GLY A 363 2.10 19.54 -39.66
N ASP A 364 2.38 18.93 -38.52
CA ASP A 364 1.65 19.19 -37.29
C ASP A 364 1.87 20.63 -36.80
N PRO A 365 0.85 21.24 -36.16
CA PRO A 365 1.02 22.55 -35.54
C PRO A 365 1.96 22.44 -34.31
N CYS A 366 3.01 23.26 -34.32
CA CYS A 366 3.94 23.34 -33.21
C CYS A 366 3.26 23.99 -31.97
N ARG A 367 2.82 23.18 -31.06
CA ARG A 367 2.22 23.57 -29.78
C ARG A 367 3.11 23.08 -28.65
N PRO A 368 3.95 23.93 -28.01
CA PRO A 368 4.93 23.53 -27.03
C PRO A 368 4.37 22.67 -25.89
N HIS A 369 3.19 23.00 -25.37
CA HIS A 369 2.54 22.22 -24.31
C HIS A 369 2.22 20.77 -24.74
N LYS A 370 1.74 20.59 -25.99
CA LYS A 370 1.46 19.24 -26.53
C LYS A 370 2.73 18.44 -26.79
N ILE A 371 3.79 19.11 -27.27
CA ILE A 371 5.10 18.49 -27.44
C ILE A 371 5.64 18.05 -26.09
N HIS A 372 5.54 18.91 -25.09
CA HIS A 372 5.97 18.59 -23.73
C HIS A 372 5.18 17.42 -23.13
N GLU A 373 3.84 17.40 -23.27
CA GLU A 373 3.01 16.26 -22.85
C GLU A 373 3.47 14.94 -23.47
N ARG A 374 3.80 14.94 -24.77
CA ARG A 374 4.31 13.74 -25.45
C ARG A 374 5.70 13.31 -24.93
N LEU A 375 6.56 14.25 -24.58
CA LEU A 375 7.85 13.95 -24.00
C LEU A 375 7.72 13.38 -22.58
N VAL A 376 6.77 13.87 -21.80
CA VAL A 376 6.44 13.30 -20.48
C VAL A 376 5.88 11.87 -20.63
N GLU A 377 5.02 11.62 -21.61
CA GLU A 377 4.55 10.27 -21.92
C GLU A 377 5.71 9.34 -22.32
N LEU A 378 6.63 9.85 -23.15
CA LEU A 378 7.83 9.10 -23.56
C LEU A 378 8.71 8.77 -22.35
N LYS A 379 8.96 9.72 -21.45
CA LYS A 379 9.73 9.49 -20.23
C LYS A 379 9.05 8.50 -19.29
N ALA A 380 7.72 8.52 -19.23
CA ALA A 380 6.93 7.59 -18.41
C ALA A 380 7.06 6.12 -18.85
N THR A 381 7.57 5.82 -20.03
CA THR A 381 7.91 4.44 -20.45
C THR A 381 9.05 3.82 -19.65
N GLY A 382 9.84 4.64 -18.90
CA GLY A 382 11.03 4.21 -18.19
C GLY A 382 12.26 3.98 -19.07
N GLU A 383 12.18 4.20 -20.39
CA GLU A 383 13.30 4.06 -21.31
C GLU A 383 14.22 5.27 -21.35
N PHE A 384 13.79 6.39 -20.75
CA PHE A 384 14.51 7.67 -20.82
C PHE A 384 14.66 8.31 -19.45
N VAL A 385 15.87 8.74 -19.14
CA VAL A 385 16.20 9.52 -17.91
C VAL A 385 15.77 10.98 -18.06
N SER A 386 15.96 11.53 -19.25
CA SER A 386 15.56 12.92 -19.54
C SER A 386 15.14 13.11 -20.98
N THR A 387 14.19 13.99 -21.17
CA THR A 387 13.69 14.40 -22.47
C THR A 387 13.61 15.93 -22.52
N GLY A 388 13.76 16.50 -23.69
CA GLY A 388 13.66 17.95 -23.88
C GLY A 388 13.50 18.29 -25.35
N PHE A 389 13.12 19.51 -25.67
CA PHE A 389 13.01 19.96 -27.04
C PHE A 389 13.39 21.42 -27.21
N ASP A 390 13.87 21.74 -28.43
CA ASP A 390 14.04 23.11 -28.92
C ASP A 390 13.26 23.28 -30.19
N VAL A 391 12.74 24.49 -30.38
CA VAL A 391 12.04 24.89 -31.60
C VAL A 391 12.92 25.86 -32.34
N ILE A 392 13.34 25.50 -33.56
CA ILE A 392 14.21 26.28 -34.40
C ILE A 392 13.39 26.92 -35.55
N PRO A 393 13.33 28.23 -35.65
CA PRO A 393 12.63 28.89 -36.77
C PRO A 393 13.24 28.53 -38.14
N VAL A 394 12.40 28.21 -39.09
CA VAL A 394 12.81 27.99 -40.49
C VAL A 394 12.25 29.07 -41.38
N SER A 395 11.00 29.48 -41.13
CA SER A 395 10.32 30.58 -41.85
C SER A 395 9.20 31.18 -40.98
N HIS A 396 8.46 32.16 -41.49
CA HIS A 396 7.32 32.74 -40.79
C HIS A 396 6.16 31.77 -40.50
N GLU A 397 6.12 30.61 -41.13
CA GLU A 397 5.07 29.59 -40.93
C GLU A 397 5.61 28.22 -40.52
N HIS A 398 6.93 28.02 -40.57
CA HIS A 398 7.53 26.71 -40.35
C HIS A 398 8.65 26.75 -39.33
N VAL A 399 8.72 25.68 -38.50
CA VAL A 399 9.75 25.45 -37.49
C VAL A 399 10.34 24.05 -37.65
N ARG A 400 11.59 23.87 -37.23
CA ARG A 400 12.22 22.56 -37.03
C ARG A 400 12.18 22.24 -35.54
N LEU A 401 11.77 21.03 -35.20
CA LEU A 401 11.75 20.54 -33.82
C LEU A 401 12.99 19.68 -33.61
N LEU A 402 13.82 20.08 -32.64
CA LEU A 402 14.95 19.29 -32.14
C LEU A 402 14.56 18.68 -30.82
N ILE A 403 14.45 17.36 -30.75
CA ILE A 403 14.18 16.61 -29.54
C ILE A 403 15.49 16.01 -29.03
N ARG A 404 15.78 16.22 -27.77
CA ARG A 404 16.90 15.61 -27.06
C ARG A 404 16.36 14.58 -26.09
N VAL A 405 16.90 13.37 -26.16
CA VAL A 405 16.60 12.29 -25.22
C VAL A 405 17.90 11.79 -24.59
N ARG A 406 17.81 11.27 -23.39
CA ARG A 406 18.88 10.52 -22.75
C ARG A 406 18.30 9.18 -22.30
N GLU A 407 18.70 8.11 -22.97
CA GLU A 407 18.25 6.76 -22.67
C GLU A 407 18.65 6.32 -21.26
N GLN A 408 17.78 5.53 -20.65
CA GLN A 408 18.03 4.85 -19.38
C GLN A 408 18.99 3.69 -19.60
N LYS A 409 20.18 3.76 -19.03
CA LYS A 409 21.11 2.62 -19.06
C LYS A 409 20.53 1.49 -18.21
N ARG A 410 20.59 0.28 -18.75
CA ARG A 410 20.21 -0.97 -18.07
C ARG A 410 21.47 -1.80 -17.85
N PRO A 411 22.24 -1.54 -16.77
CA PRO A 411 23.47 -2.24 -16.50
C PRO A 411 23.21 -3.70 -16.14
N ARG A 412 24.25 -4.55 -16.30
CA ARG A 412 24.20 -5.95 -15.85
C ARG A 412 24.70 -6.06 -14.40
N ILE A 413 24.05 -6.93 -13.66
CA ILE A 413 24.43 -7.27 -12.28
C ILE A 413 25.73 -8.06 -12.33
N HIS A 414 26.81 -7.51 -11.76
CA HIS A 414 28.09 -8.20 -11.65
C HIS A 414 28.15 -9.11 -10.43
N GLY A 415 27.60 -8.69 -9.32
CA GLY A 415 27.57 -9.44 -8.07
C GLY A 415 26.47 -8.96 -7.14
N ILE A 416 26.14 -9.80 -6.17
CA ILE A 416 25.08 -9.55 -5.19
C ILE A 416 25.62 -9.88 -3.79
N THR A 417 25.43 -8.96 -2.84
CA THR A 417 25.58 -9.25 -1.41
C THR A 417 24.27 -9.02 -0.67
N ILE A 418 24.10 -9.73 0.43
CA ILE A 418 22.98 -9.56 1.34
C ILE A 418 23.56 -9.35 2.73
N ASP A 419 23.26 -8.20 3.32
CA ASP A 419 23.75 -7.81 4.63
C ASP A 419 22.58 -7.71 5.63
N GLY A 420 22.83 -8.02 6.92
CA GLY A 420 21.82 -7.97 7.98
C GLY A 420 20.99 -9.25 8.12
N ASN A 421 21.32 -10.29 7.36
CA ASN A 421 20.69 -11.60 7.45
C ASN A 421 21.34 -12.44 8.57
N GLU A 422 21.01 -12.16 9.82
CA GLU A 422 21.60 -12.81 10.98
C GLU A 422 21.12 -14.26 11.16
N ARG A 423 19.89 -14.54 10.76
CA ARG A 423 19.19 -15.81 11.00
C ARG A 423 18.81 -16.50 9.70
N MET A 424 18.38 -15.73 8.71
CA MET A 424 18.05 -16.26 7.39
C MET A 424 19.33 -16.50 6.58
N GLY A 425 19.52 -17.71 6.11
CA GLY A 425 20.70 -18.06 5.30
C GLY A 425 20.74 -17.28 3.98
N PHE A 426 21.93 -16.81 3.59
CA PHE A 426 22.17 -16.15 2.30
C PHE A 426 21.57 -16.92 1.12
N GLN A 427 21.80 -18.23 1.07
CA GLN A 427 21.35 -19.08 -0.03
C GLN A 427 19.81 -19.09 -0.19
N PHE A 428 19.10 -19.10 0.92
CA PHE A 428 17.63 -19.04 0.93
C PHE A 428 17.13 -17.72 0.34
N LEU A 429 17.65 -16.59 0.84
CA LEU A 429 17.26 -15.25 0.36
C LEU A 429 17.61 -15.06 -1.11
N TYR A 430 18.79 -15.48 -1.51
CA TYR A 430 19.28 -15.44 -2.88
C TYR A 430 18.36 -16.20 -3.84
N GLN A 431 17.92 -17.40 -3.45
CA GLN A 431 16.96 -18.19 -4.23
C GLN A 431 15.58 -17.55 -4.29
N CYS A 432 15.09 -16.99 -3.17
CA CYS A 432 13.80 -16.31 -3.12
C CYS A 432 13.75 -15.03 -3.98
N LEU A 433 14.87 -14.30 -4.04
CA LEU A 433 15.00 -13.10 -4.87
C LEU A 433 15.05 -13.46 -6.36
N GLY A 434 15.57 -14.63 -6.71
CA GLY A 434 15.60 -15.13 -8.08
C GLY A 434 16.41 -14.27 -9.06
N ILE A 435 17.38 -13.49 -8.56
CA ILE A 435 18.24 -12.58 -9.33
C ILE A 435 19.62 -13.19 -9.38
N ARG A 436 20.29 -13.10 -10.53
CA ARG A 436 21.60 -13.72 -10.75
C ARG A 436 22.61 -12.74 -11.31
N PRO A 437 23.91 -12.90 -11.01
CA PRO A 437 24.97 -12.23 -11.74
C PRO A 437 24.84 -12.50 -13.25
N GLY A 438 24.97 -11.42 -14.05
CA GLY A 438 24.75 -11.44 -15.49
C GLY A 438 23.37 -10.98 -15.94
N ASP A 439 22.36 -11.00 -15.05
CA ASP A 439 21.05 -10.47 -15.38
C ASP A 439 21.11 -8.95 -15.64
N VAL A 440 20.26 -8.48 -16.53
CA VAL A 440 20.04 -7.04 -16.73
C VAL A 440 19.28 -6.49 -15.53
N LEU A 441 19.76 -5.42 -14.93
CA LEU A 441 19.10 -4.80 -13.82
C LEU A 441 17.81 -4.09 -14.27
N ASP A 442 16.70 -4.61 -13.84
CA ASP A 442 15.36 -4.01 -13.92
C ASP A 442 14.88 -3.73 -12.49
N THR A 443 14.82 -2.46 -12.12
CA THR A 443 14.44 -2.04 -10.76
C THR A 443 13.01 -2.39 -10.41
N GLU A 444 12.09 -2.39 -11.38
CA GLU A 444 10.71 -2.81 -11.13
C GLU A 444 10.61 -4.32 -10.89
N ALA A 445 11.33 -5.13 -11.69
CA ALA A 445 11.40 -6.56 -11.46
C ALA A 445 12.05 -6.87 -10.12
N LEU A 446 13.13 -6.19 -9.76
CA LEU A 446 13.80 -6.28 -8.46
C LEU A 446 12.83 -5.94 -7.33
N ASN A 447 12.12 -4.82 -7.41
CA ASN A 447 11.12 -4.41 -6.41
C ASN A 447 10.00 -5.45 -6.26
N ARG A 448 9.53 -6.01 -7.37
CA ARG A 448 8.53 -7.10 -7.33
C ARG A 448 9.04 -8.33 -6.59
N GLN A 449 10.31 -8.73 -6.79
CA GLN A 449 10.91 -9.86 -6.09
C GLN A 449 11.15 -9.54 -4.60
N ILE A 450 11.65 -8.35 -4.29
CA ILE A 450 11.81 -7.90 -2.91
C ILE A 450 10.47 -7.92 -2.17
N MET A 451 9.39 -7.43 -2.79
CA MET A 451 8.06 -7.47 -2.17
C MET A 451 7.52 -8.88 -1.95
N LYS A 452 7.91 -9.86 -2.77
CA LYS A 452 7.58 -11.27 -2.50
C LYS A 452 8.33 -11.80 -1.28
N VAL A 453 9.64 -11.51 -1.17
CA VAL A 453 10.45 -11.90 -0.02
C VAL A 453 9.96 -11.20 1.26
N TYR A 454 9.65 -9.92 1.16
CA TYR A 454 9.04 -9.15 2.26
C TYR A 454 7.71 -9.76 2.73
N GLY A 455 6.89 -10.25 1.79
CA GLY A 455 5.63 -10.93 2.06
C GLY A 455 5.76 -12.23 2.87
N LEU A 456 6.95 -12.80 3.04
CA LEU A 456 7.19 -13.92 3.94
C LEU A 456 6.99 -13.53 5.42
N GLY A 457 6.97 -12.23 5.73
CA GLY A 457 6.71 -11.71 7.07
C GLY A 457 7.89 -11.87 8.05
N TYR A 458 9.11 -12.07 7.54
CA TYR A 458 10.33 -12.21 8.35
C TYR A 458 11.13 -10.93 8.46
N PHE A 459 10.78 -9.88 7.70
CA PHE A 459 11.59 -8.66 7.59
C PHE A 459 10.79 -7.43 7.99
N GLU A 460 11.46 -6.55 8.72
CA GLU A 460 10.99 -5.18 8.98
C GLU A 460 11.18 -4.32 7.73
N THR A 461 12.37 -4.43 7.10
CA THR A 461 12.67 -3.73 5.83
C THR A 461 13.62 -4.56 4.98
N ILE A 462 13.49 -4.42 3.66
CA ILE A 462 14.43 -4.90 2.65
C ILE A 462 14.70 -3.74 1.70
N ARG A 463 15.92 -3.24 1.67
CA ARG A 463 16.36 -2.18 0.77
C ARG A 463 17.56 -2.62 -0.03
N TYR A 464 17.90 -1.90 -1.07
CA TYR A 464 19.10 -2.16 -1.85
C TYR A 464 19.83 -0.87 -2.20
N ASP A 465 21.13 -0.99 -2.35
CA ASP A 465 22.02 0.03 -2.89
C ASP A 465 22.68 -0.53 -4.14
N ILE A 466 22.91 0.34 -5.14
CA ILE A 466 23.48 -0.05 -6.43
C ILE A 466 24.81 0.68 -6.57
N GLU A 467 25.89 -0.09 -6.58
CA GLU A 467 27.25 0.44 -6.78
C GLU A 467 27.67 0.28 -8.24
N SER A 468 27.98 1.37 -8.92
CA SER A 468 28.43 1.33 -10.31
C SER A 468 29.85 0.75 -10.40
N MET A 469 30.03 -0.24 -11.27
CA MET A 469 31.34 -0.85 -11.58
C MET A 469 31.79 -0.55 -13.02
N GLY A 470 31.68 0.71 -13.42
CA GLY A 470 31.90 1.17 -14.78
C GLY A 470 30.60 1.49 -15.52
N GLU A 471 30.62 1.51 -16.86
CA GLU A 471 29.47 2.00 -17.63
C GLU A 471 28.30 1.03 -17.68
N ASP A 472 28.54 -0.29 -17.71
CA ASP A 472 27.52 -1.30 -18.01
C ASP A 472 27.37 -2.38 -16.92
N ARG A 473 28.06 -2.23 -15.79
CA ARG A 473 27.99 -3.21 -14.68
C ARG A 473 27.72 -2.55 -13.36
N VAL A 474 26.95 -3.24 -12.52
CA VAL A 474 26.64 -2.79 -11.17
C VAL A 474 26.81 -3.94 -10.18
N PHE A 475 27.16 -3.59 -8.97
CA PHE A 475 27.13 -4.45 -7.81
C PHE A 475 25.87 -4.13 -7.00
N LEU A 476 25.07 -5.17 -6.70
CA LEU A 476 23.83 -5.01 -5.95
C LEU A 476 24.04 -5.43 -4.50
N ARG A 477 23.89 -4.49 -3.58
CA ARG A 477 23.94 -4.74 -2.15
C ARG A 477 22.55 -4.67 -1.56
N ILE A 478 22.05 -5.78 -1.05
CA ILE A 478 20.72 -5.87 -0.43
C ILE A 478 20.91 -5.87 1.07
N HIS A 479 20.21 -4.95 1.73
CA HIS A 479 20.21 -4.83 3.18
C HIS A 479 18.86 -5.31 3.70
N VAL A 480 18.89 -6.27 4.59
CA VAL A 480 17.69 -6.78 5.27
C VAL A 480 17.75 -6.45 6.75
N LYS A 481 16.59 -6.14 7.32
CA LYS A 481 16.41 -6.05 8.77
C LYS A 481 15.36 -7.08 9.16
N GLU A 482 15.79 -8.09 9.89
CA GLU A 482 14.93 -9.20 10.27
C GLU A 482 14.02 -8.84 11.44
N LEU A 483 12.77 -9.30 11.38
CA LEU A 483 11.83 -9.25 12.51
C LEU A 483 12.14 -10.38 13.50
N PRO A 484 11.80 -10.21 14.78
CA PRO A 484 11.81 -11.32 15.74
C PRO A 484 10.94 -12.50 15.26
N TYR A 485 11.39 -13.72 15.47
CA TYR A 485 10.72 -14.94 15.01
C TYR A 485 9.45 -15.33 15.77
N ARG A 486 9.15 -14.60 16.82
CA ARG A 486 7.94 -14.79 17.63
C ARG A 486 6.99 -13.63 17.40
N LYS A 487 5.71 -13.96 17.20
CA LYS A 487 4.65 -12.97 17.07
C LYS A 487 3.52 -13.31 18.03
N LEU A 488 3.03 -12.30 18.71
CA LEU A 488 1.81 -12.34 19.49
C LEU A 488 0.75 -11.52 18.77
N ARG A 489 -0.43 -12.11 18.58
CA ARG A 489 -1.54 -11.44 17.91
C ARG A 489 -2.73 -11.40 18.86
N LEU A 490 -3.39 -10.25 18.91
CA LEU A 490 -4.59 -10.06 19.71
C LEU A 490 -5.73 -9.65 18.80
N GLY A 491 -6.87 -10.31 18.99
CA GLY A 491 -8.07 -10.05 18.23
C GLY A 491 -9.30 -9.99 19.10
N LEU A 492 -10.25 -9.16 18.73
CA LEU A 492 -11.54 -9.03 19.35
C LEU A 492 -12.60 -9.00 18.25
N TRP A 493 -13.64 -9.79 18.44
CA TRP A 493 -14.78 -9.83 17.55
C TRP A 493 -16.07 -9.95 18.35
N PHE A 494 -17.10 -9.29 17.87
CA PHE A 494 -18.46 -9.37 18.38
C PHE A 494 -19.42 -9.65 17.26
N ASP A 495 -20.36 -10.54 17.48
CA ASP A 495 -21.57 -10.62 16.68
C ASP A 495 -22.81 -10.94 17.52
N THR A 496 -23.96 -10.88 16.87
CA THR A 496 -25.27 -11.10 17.49
C THR A 496 -25.38 -12.49 18.13
N PHE A 497 -24.67 -13.50 17.61
CA PHE A 497 -24.78 -14.90 17.99
C PHE A 497 -23.71 -15.33 19.01
N HIS A 498 -22.44 -15.19 18.68
CA HIS A 498 -21.32 -15.58 19.54
C HIS A 498 -21.05 -14.57 20.66
N LYS A 499 -21.71 -13.38 20.61
CA LYS A 499 -21.43 -12.27 21.51
C LYS A 499 -19.97 -11.84 21.36
N MET A 500 -19.25 -11.69 22.44
CA MET A 500 -17.84 -11.31 22.42
C MET A 500 -16.96 -12.55 22.25
N VAL A 501 -16.02 -12.51 21.32
CA VAL A 501 -14.94 -13.51 21.21
C VAL A 501 -13.61 -12.78 21.20
N ALA A 502 -12.76 -13.09 22.18
CA ALA A 502 -11.39 -12.64 22.23
C ALA A 502 -10.46 -13.74 21.70
N SER A 503 -9.49 -13.38 20.90
CA SER A 503 -8.48 -14.31 20.37
C SER A 503 -7.08 -13.84 20.70
N VAL A 504 -6.26 -14.78 21.20
CA VAL A 504 -4.83 -14.62 21.43
C VAL A 504 -4.11 -15.68 20.60
N ALA A 505 -3.31 -15.26 19.64
CA ALA A 505 -2.54 -16.18 18.82
C ALA A 505 -1.04 -15.94 18.99
N PHE A 506 -0.30 -17.03 19.11
CA PHE A 506 1.14 -17.07 19.20
C PHE A 506 1.72 -17.79 18.00
N GLN A 507 2.71 -17.22 17.38
CA GLN A 507 3.48 -17.82 16.29
C GLN A 507 4.94 -17.86 16.66
N ARG A 508 5.59 -18.99 16.38
CA ARG A 508 7.03 -19.14 16.46
C ARG A 508 7.55 -19.83 15.20
N ASN A 509 8.42 -19.15 14.51
CA ASN A 509 9.20 -19.73 13.43
C ASN A 509 10.48 -20.35 13.99
N ASP A 510 11.07 -21.30 13.27
CA ASP A 510 12.32 -21.99 13.64
C ASP A 510 12.27 -22.63 15.04
N LEU A 511 11.17 -23.33 15.32
CA LEU A 511 11.03 -24.10 16.54
C LEU A 511 11.85 -25.40 16.42
N LEU A 512 12.88 -25.57 17.25
CA LEU A 512 13.79 -26.72 17.30
C LEU A 512 14.70 -26.86 16.08
N ILE A 513 14.20 -26.74 14.89
CA ILE A 513 14.93 -26.78 13.61
C ILE A 513 14.54 -25.61 12.73
N ASN A 514 15.49 -25.15 11.88
CA ASN A 514 15.25 -24.05 10.97
C ASN A 514 14.12 -24.38 10.01
N GLY A 515 13.14 -23.47 9.90
CA GLY A 515 11.98 -23.60 9.03
C GLY A 515 10.76 -24.28 9.64
N LEU A 516 10.86 -24.91 10.82
CA LEU A 516 9.70 -25.49 11.49
C LEU A 516 8.88 -24.38 12.15
N ARG A 517 7.61 -24.27 11.78
CA ARG A 517 6.70 -23.25 12.31
C ARG A 517 5.68 -23.88 13.26
N PHE A 518 5.48 -23.19 14.38
CA PHE A 518 4.43 -23.48 15.35
C PHE A 518 3.49 -22.29 15.47
N ASP A 519 2.21 -22.53 15.28
CA ASP A 519 1.12 -21.58 15.49
C ASP A 519 0.18 -22.14 16.57
N ALA A 520 -0.15 -21.30 17.56
CA ALA A 520 -1.15 -21.60 18.59
C ALA A 520 -2.14 -20.46 18.69
N GLU A 521 -3.42 -20.77 18.85
CA GLU A 521 -4.49 -19.78 19.00
C GLU A 521 -5.46 -20.23 20.10
N LEU A 522 -5.79 -19.31 20.99
CA LEU A 522 -6.81 -19.47 22.02
C LEU A 522 -7.91 -18.44 21.78
N GLN A 523 -9.12 -18.91 21.57
CA GLN A 523 -10.34 -18.11 21.50
C GLN A 523 -11.14 -18.35 22.77
N MET A 524 -11.71 -17.28 23.33
CA MET A 524 -12.44 -17.33 24.60
C MET A 524 -13.62 -16.37 24.63
N ALA A 525 -14.49 -16.53 25.61
CA ALA A 525 -15.76 -15.90 25.86
C ALA A 525 -16.94 -16.60 25.16
N GLY A 526 -17.49 -16.11 24.07
CA GLY A 526 -18.62 -16.76 23.38
C GLY A 526 -18.33 -18.13 22.79
N LEU A 527 -17.05 -18.46 22.62
CA LEU A 527 -16.53 -19.74 22.15
C LEU A 527 -15.23 -20.01 22.89
N LEU A 528 -15.05 -21.22 23.45
CA LEU A 528 -13.74 -21.66 23.93
C LEU A 528 -13.13 -22.62 22.91
N GLN A 529 -12.09 -22.17 22.25
CA GLN A 529 -11.34 -22.99 21.31
C GLN A 529 -9.85 -22.78 21.44
N PHE A 530 -9.12 -23.87 21.52
CA PHE A 530 -7.66 -23.88 21.39
C PHE A 530 -7.28 -24.61 20.12
N THR A 531 -6.36 -24.06 19.33
CA THR A 531 -5.78 -24.70 18.15
C THR A 531 -4.27 -24.59 18.21
N GLY A 532 -3.56 -25.69 18.06
CA GLY A 532 -2.11 -25.75 17.90
C GLY A 532 -1.77 -26.40 16.56
N LYS A 533 -0.89 -25.81 15.77
CA LYS A 533 -0.44 -26.35 14.48
C LYS A 533 1.05 -26.30 14.38
N LEU A 534 1.66 -27.43 14.03
CA LEU A 534 3.08 -27.58 13.76
C LEU A 534 3.23 -27.97 12.28
N PHE A 535 4.02 -27.25 11.51
CA PHE A 535 4.20 -27.56 10.10
C PHE A 535 5.54 -27.03 9.58
N TYR A 536 6.00 -27.65 8.51
CA TYR A 536 7.23 -27.25 7.83
C TYR A 536 6.85 -26.60 6.49
N PRO A 537 6.86 -25.27 6.36
CA PRO A 537 6.42 -24.58 5.14
C PRO A 537 7.17 -25.08 3.89
N SER A 538 6.46 -25.34 2.82
CA SER A 538 7.03 -25.88 1.56
C SER A 538 8.13 -24.99 0.95
N GLN A 539 8.07 -23.69 1.21
CA GLN A 539 9.09 -22.73 0.77
C GLN A 539 10.48 -23.02 1.36
N THR A 540 10.54 -23.58 2.57
CA THR A 540 11.80 -23.96 3.21
C THR A 540 12.38 -25.25 2.62
N LEU A 541 11.53 -26.13 2.12
CA LEU A 541 11.94 -27.41 1.52
C LEU A 541 12.23 -27.33 0.02
N ASN A 542 11.92 -26.21 -0.64
CA ASN A 542 11.87 -26.09 -2.11
C ASN A 542 10.99 -27.16 -2.79
N LEU A 543 10.05 -27.74 -2.04
CA LEU A 543 9.09 -28.71 -2.51
C LEU A 543 7.68 -28.13 -2.33
N PRO A 544 6.74 -28.44 -3.23
CA PRO A 544 5.37 -27.97 -3.06
C PRO A 544 4.62 -28.68 -1.91
N VAL A 545 5.20 -29.74 -1.35
CA VAL A 545 4.60 -30.58 -0.30
C VAL A 545 5.22 -30.26 1.05
N TYR A 546 4.39 -30.25 2.10
CA TYR A 546 4.84 -30.02 3.47
C TYR A 546 4.10 -30.93 4.47
N PRO A 547 4.80 -31.47 5.49
CA PRO A 547 4.17 -32.19 6.59
C PRO A 547 3.56 -31.22 7.60
N PHE A 548 2.47 -31.64 8.24
CA PHE A 548 1.86 -30.91 9.33
C PHE A 548 1.25 -31.85 10.37
N ALA A 549 1.13 -31.34 11.60
CA ALA A 549 0.32 -31.90 12.67
C ALA A 549 -0.44 -30.76 13.36
N TYR A 550 -1.64 -31.07 13.85
CA TYR A 550 -2.41 -30.12 14.60
C TYR A 550 -3.18 -30.77 15.73
N THR A 551 -3.55 -29.92 16.70
CA THR A 551 -4.50 -30.27 17.74
C THR A 551 -5.53 -29.18 17.86
N ARG A 552 -6.77 -29.55 18.18
CA ARG A 552 -7.86 -28.61 18.45
C ARG A 552 -8.66 -29.10 19.63
N TYR A 553 -8.94 -28.20 20.54
CA TYR A 553 -9.99 -28.38 21.56
C TYR A 553 -11.04 -27.31 21.33
N ARG A 554 -12.31 -27.72 21.32
CA ARG A 554 -13.46 -26.83 21.16
C ARG A 554 -14.47 -27.12 22.26
N ASN A 555 -15.11 -26.04 22.74
CA ASN A 555 -16.28 -26.15 23.62
C ASN A 555 -17.21 -24.98 23.23
N ALA A 556 -18.32 -25.30 22.57
CA ALA A 556 -19.24 -24.31 22.01
C ALA A 556 -20.69 -24.72 22.32
N PRO A 557 -21.57 -23.75 22.62
CA PRO A 557 -22.99 -24.01 22.73
C PRO A 557 -23.59 -24.24 21.34
N VAL A 558 -24.42 -25.27 21.22
CA VAL A 558 -25.20 -25.58 20.00
C VAL A 558 -26.66 -25.56 20.37
N ALA A 559 -27.43 -24.66 19.77
CA ALA A 559 -28.88 -24.59 19.97
C ALA A 559 -29.57 -25.63 19.10
N ILE A 560 -30.57 -26.32 19.67
CA ILE A 560 -31.44 -27.27 18.97
C ILE A 560 -32.83 -26.67 18.87
N TYR A 561 -33.42 -26.77 17.69
CA TYR A 561 -34.71 -26.23 17.36
C TYR A 561 -35.69 -27.34 16.95
N ASP A 562 -36.98 -27.15 17.24
CA ASP A 562 -38.05 -27.99 16.71
C ASP A 562 -38.34 -27.67 15.24
N GLY A 563 -39.23 -28.48 14.62
CA GLY A 563 -39.66 -28.23 13.23
C GLY A 563 -40.40 -26.89 13.03
N TYR A 564 -40.76 -26.19 14.08
CA TYR A 564 -41.42 -24.88 14.03
C TYR A 564 -40.41 -23.70 14.22
N GLY A 565 -39.14 -24.03 14.40
CA GLY A 565 -38.07 -23.03 14.64
C GLY A 565 -38.12 -22.42 16.05
N HIS A 566 -38.62 -23.15 17.06
CA HIS A 566 -38.48 -22.79 18.46
C HIS A 566 -37.30 -23.53 19.07
N GLN A 567 -36.48 -22.82 19.80
CA GLN A 567 -35.35 -23.45 20.52
C GLN A 567 -35.90 -24.31 21.65
N ILE A 568 -35.58 -25.61 21.60
CA ILE A 568 -36.07 -26.62 22.57
C ILE A 568 -34.96 -27.10 23.51
N ALA A 569 -33.70 -26.96 23.10
CA ALA A 569 -32.55 -27.34 23.92
C ALA A 569 -31.31 -26.56 23.55
N SER A 570 -30.29 -26.62 24.42
CA SER A 570 -28.93 -26.23 24.12
C SER A 570 -27.97 -27.33 24.59
N TYR A 571 -27.03 -27.68 23.75
CA TYR A 571 -25.96 -28.62 24.05
C TYR A 571 -24.62 -27.92 24.12
N LYS A 572 -23.70 -28.48 24.92
CA LYS A 572 -22.28 -28.18 24.83
C LYS A 572 -21.60 -29.19 23.90
N ASP A 573 -21.13 -28.72 22.74
CA ASP A 573 -20.30 -29.47 21.84
C ASP A 573 -18.84 -29.34 22.30
N LYS A 574 -18.33 -30.37 22.95
CA LYS A 574 -16.93 -30.47 23.37
C LYS A 574 -16.23 -31.47 22.47
N SER A 575 -15.19 -31.02 21.78
CA SER A 575 -14.39 -31.90 20.97
C SER A 575 -12.90 -31.70 21.18
N ALA A 576 -12.15 -32.80 21.18
CA ALA A 576 -10.71 -32.83 21.20
C ALA A 576 -10.19 -33.57 19.96
N THR A 577 -9.46 -32.88 19.11
CA THR A 577 -9.00 -33.36 17.82
C THR A 577 -7.47 -33.38 17.78
N ILE A 578 -6.89 -34.45 17.27
CA ILE A 578 -5.47 -34.54 16.90
C ILE A 578 -5.42 -35.02 15.46
N GLY A 579 -4.62 -34.36 14.61
CA GLY A 579 -4.47 -34.75 13.23
C GLY A 579 -3.06 -34.56 12.73
N ALA A 580 -2.66 -35.37 11.76
CA ALA A 580 -1.40 -35.25 11.06
C ALA A 580 -1.59 -35.56 9.58
N GLY A 581 -0.79 -34.92 8.72
CA GLY A 581 -0.96 -35.08 7.29
C GLY A 581 0.12 -34.44 6.45
N LEU A 582 -0.15 -34.46 5.15
CA LEU A 582 0.67 -33.84 4.12
C LEU A 582 -0.15 -32.78 3.36
N GLY A 583 0.39 -31.60 3.22
CA GLY A 583 -0.19 -30.53 2.43
C GLY A 583 0.60 -30.25 1.16
N LEU A 584 -0.09 -29.79 0.12
CA LEU A 584 0.44 -29.35 -1.16
C LEU A 584 0.12 -27.86 -1.33
N LEU A 585 1.13 -27.06 -1.70
CA LEU A 585 0.96 -25.65 -2.05
C LEU A 585 1.41 -25.44 -3.50
N LEU A 586 0.49 -24.94 -4.34
CA LEU A 586 0.83 -24.56 -5.71
C LEU A 586 0.69 -23.04 -5.87
N ARG A 587 1.81 -22.36 -6.06
CA ARG A 587 1.88 -20.91 -6.05
C ARG A 587 1.30 -20.34 -4.73
N ASN A 588 0.73 -19.14 -4.76
CA ASN A 588 0.14 -18.52 -3.59
C ASN A 588 -1.39 -18.66 -3.53
N ALA A 589 -1.98 -19.42 -4.44
CA ALA A 589 -3.44 -19.46 -4.62
C ALA A 589 -4.07 -20.82 -4.36
N PHE A 590 -3.38 -21.91 -4.56
CA PHE A 590 -3.94 -23.25 -4.40
C PHE A 590 -3.25 -24.00 -3.26
N HIS A 591 -4.08 -24.59 -2.41
CA HIS A 591 -3.69 -25.48 -1.32
C HIS A 591 -4.52 -26.76 -1.37
N ALA A 592 -3.89 -27.89 -1.10
CA ALA A 592 -4.60 -29.13 -0.84
C ALA A 592 -3.92 -29.88 0.30
N ASP A 593 -4.65 -30.65 1.09
CA ASP A 593 -4.08 -31.50 2.12
C ASP A 593 -4.85 -32.82 2.29
N VAL A 594 -4.14 -33.80 2.82
CA VAL A 594 -4.70 -35.03 3.33
C VAL A 594 -4.27 -35.22 4.76
N ALA A 595 -5.21 -35.51 5.64
CA ALA A 595 -4.96 -35.71 7.08
C ALA A 595 -5.64 -36.97 7.60
N LEU A 596 -4.94 -37.64 8.50
CA LEU A 596 -5.51 -38.64 9.42
C LEU A 596 -5.84 -37.93 10.72
N ILE A 597 -7.05 -38.14 11.20
CA ILE A 597 -7.60 -37.40 12.34
C ILE A 597 -8.15 -38.39 13.35
N GLN A 598 -7.89 -38.13 14.59
CA GLN A 598 -8.60 -38.74 15.73
C GLN A 598 -9.34 -37.61 16.45
N GLU A 599 -10.63 -37.73 16.56
CA GLU A 599 -11.51 -36.79 17.25
C GLU A 599 -12.28 -37.52 18.38
N HIS A 600 -12.31 -36.92 19.53
CA HIS A 600 -13.13 -37.35 20.64
C HIS A 600 -14.22 -36.30 20.84
N MET A 601 -15.47 -36.71 20.58
CA MET A 601 -16.67 -35.90 20.72
C MET A 601 -17.35 -36.20 22.03
N PHE A 602 -17.70 -35.16 22.76
CA PHE A 602 -18.48 -35.26 23.98
C PHE A 602 -19.53 -34.17 23.96
N ILE A 603 -20.82 -34.62 23.86
CA ILE A 603 -21.96 -33.74 23.73
C ILE A 603 -22.83 -33.93 24.93
N GLU A 604 -23.03 -32.91 25.75
CA GLU A 604 -23.84 -32.89 26.93
C GLU A 604 -24.92 -31.82 26.87
N PRO A 605 -26.13 -32.07 27.41
CA PRO A 605 -27.15 -31.02 27.53
C PRO A 605 -26.62 -29.87 28.42
N ASP A 606 -26.81 -28.63 27.96
CA ASP A 606 -26.53 -27.43 28.75
C ASP A 606 -27.82 -26.90 29.37
N ILE A 607 -28.86 -26.76 28.56
CA ILE A 607 -30.21 -26.40 28.99
C ILE A 607 -31.16 -27.31 28.25
N ALA A 608 -31.93 -28.13 28.98
CA ALA A 608 -32.98 -29.01 28.41
C ALA A 608 -34.31 -28.76 29.11
N LEU A 609 -35.40 -28.79 28.33
CA LEU A 609 -36.77 -28.82 28.90
C LEU A 609 -36.99 -30.18 29.56
N SER A 610 -37.10 -30.19 30.84
CA SER A 610 -37.61 -31.17 31.87
C SER A 610 -37.48 -32.69 31.65
N ASP A 611 -37.09 -33.25 30.51
CA ASP A 611 -36.99 -34.69 30.29
C ASP A 611 -35.61 -35.10 29.75
N GLN A 612 -34.77 -35.58 30.67
CA GLN A 612 -33.42 -36.06 30.35
C GLN A 612 -33.37 -37.26 29.39
N THR A 613 -34.50 -37.98 29.22
CA THR A 613 -34.58 -39.14 28.31
C THR A 613 -34.61 -38.72 26.84
N LEU A 614 -35.04 -37.50 26.54
CA LEU A 614 -35.12 -36.96 25.18
C LEU A 614 -33.78 -36.33 24.71
N PHE A 615 -32.89 -36.04 25.64
CA PHE A 615 -31.63 -35.37 25.36
C PHE A 615 -30.45 -36.06 26.06
N PRO A 616 -30.04 -37.25 25.54
CA PRO A 616 -28.92 -38.00 26.14
C PRO A 616 -27.56 -37.31 25.91
N THR A 617 -26.62 -37.69 26.73
CA THR A 617 -25.20 -37.39 26.48
C THR A 617 -24.64 -38.36 25.47
N TRP A 618 -23.85 -37.86 24.51
CA TRP A 618 -23.12 -38.70 23.53
C TRP A 618 -21.62 -38.60 23.78
N GLU A 619 -20.93 -39.73 23.63
CA GLU A 619 -19.47 -39.80 23.63
C GLU A 619 -19.05 -40.72 22.49
N ASP A 620 -18.36 -40.13 21.50
CA ASP A 620 -17.91 -40.86 20.32
C ASP A 620 -16.44 -40.63 20.06
N ARG A 621 -15.74 -41.65 19.64
CA ARG A 621 -14.36 -41.61 19.18
C ARG A 621 -14.34 -41.83 17.69
N LEU A 622 -14.00 -40.79 16.97
CA LEU A 622 -14.00 -40.80 15.51
C LEU A 622 -12.56 -40.92 15.02
N ARG A 623 -12.36 -41.74 14.01
CA ARG A 623 -11.10 -41.80 13.26
C ARG A 623 -11.43 -41.56 11.80
N GLU A 624 -10.83 -40.51 11.25
CA GLU A 624 -11.25 -39.91 10.02
C GLU A 624 -10.09 -39.73 9.05
N VAL A 625 -10.39 -39.81 7.77
CA VAL A 625 -9.57 -39.30 6.68
C VAL A 625 -10.20 -38.03 6.18
N ARG A 626 -9.44 -36.92 6.16
CA ARG A 626 -9.90 -35.64 5.60
C ARG A 626 -9.05 -35.25 4.39
N LEU A 627 -9.72 -34.90 3.31
CA LEU A 627 -9.13 -34.28 2.13
C LEU A 627 -9.65 -32.86 2.03
N THR A 628 -8.76 -31.89 1.91
CA THR A 628 -9.12 -30.47 1.74
C THR A 628 -8.46 -29.94 0.48
N ALA A 629 -9.16 -29.11 -0.28
CA ALA A 629 -8.59 -28.34 -1.35
C ALA A 629 -9.15 -26.90 -1.34
N GLU A 630 -8.31 -25.93 -1.48
CA GLU A 630 -8.70 -24.51 -1.48
C GLU A 630 -8.04 -23.78 -2.65
N PHE A 631 -8.79 -22.91 -3.28
CA PHE A 631 -8.30 -21.93 -4.24
C PHE A 631 -8.67 -20.54 -3.79
N ASP A 632 -7.70 -19.63 -3.68
CA ASP A 632 -7.87 -18.30 -3.15
C ASP A 632 -7.04 -17.28 -3.93
N ASN A 633 -7.71 -16.54 -4.82
CA ASN A 633 -7.13 -15.41 -5.52
C ASN A 633 -7.85 -14.07 -5.25
N LEU A 634 -8.62 -14.01 -4.16
CA LEU A 634 -9.29 -12.77 -3.75
C LEU A 634 -8.29 -11.64 -3.53
N ASP A 635 -8.65 -10.44 -3.96
CA ASP A 635 -7.90 -9.21 -3.74
C ASP A 635 -7.92 -8.74 -2.27
N SER A 636 -9.00 -9.00 -1.55
CA SER A 636 -9.19 -8.74 -0.12
C SER A 636 -9.96 -9.87 0.54
N ARG A 637 -9.73 -10.12 1.83
CA ARG A 637 -10.53 -11.07 2.61
C ARG A 637 -11.78 -10.41 3.19
N LEU A 638 -11.64 -9.17 3.67
CA LEU A 638 -12.70 -8.48 4.41
C LEU A 638 -13.78 -7.90 3.49
N ILE A 639 -13.35 -7.34 2.36
CA ILE A 639 -14.23 -6.78 1.34
C ILE A 639 -13.66 -7.15 -0.04
N PRO A 640 -13.86 -8.40 -0.47
CA PRO A 640 -13.40 -8.81 -1.79
C PRO A 640 -14.09 -7.97 -2.87
N SER A 641 -13.29 -7.42 -3.78
CA SER A 641 -13.80 -6.71 -4.95
C SER A 641 -13.72 -7.57 -6.20
N ASN A 642 -12.67 -8.36 -6.32
CA ASN A 642 -12.46 -9.26 -7.43
C ASN A 642 -11.82 -10.57 -6.98
N GLY A 643 -12.12 -11.65 -7.71
CA GLY A 643 -11.48 -12.93 -7.51
C GLY A 643 -12.47 -14.03 -7.15
N LEU A 644 -11.91 -15.20 -6.92
CA LEU A 644 -12.62 -16.44 -6.58
C LEU A 644 -11.99 -17.04 -5.33
N TYR A 645 -12.83 -17.41 -4.38
CA TYR A 645 -12.48 -18.36 -3.32
C TYR A 645 -13.27 -19.64 -3.55
N ALA A 646 -12.60 -20.78 -3.61
CA ALA A 646 -13.25 -22.08 -3.70
C ALA A 646 -12.67 -23.01 -2.64
N HIS A 647 -13.55 -23.76 -2.01
CA HIS A 647 -13.19 -24.71 -0.96
C HIS A 647 -13.88 -26.04 -1.22
N PHE A 648 -13.13 -27.12 -1.12
CA PHE A 648 -13.57 -28.48 -1.20
C PHE A 648 -13.10 -29.24 0.03
N GLN A 649 -13.97 -30.04 0.62
CA GLN A 649 -13.60 -30.94 1.71
C GLN A 649 -14.36 -32.26 1.57
N TYR A 650 -13.65 -33.35 1.70
CA TYR A 650 -14.16 -34.67 1.94
C TYR A 650 -13.73 -35.14 3.32
N GLU A 651 -14.63 -35.73 4.07
CA GLU A 651 -14.37 -36.34 5.36
C GLU A 651 -15.05 -37.70 5.44
N GLY A 652 -14.28 -38.72 5.79
CA GLY A 652 -14.74 -40.07 5.91
C GLY A 652 -14.23 -40.74 7.18
N SER A 653 -15.14 -41.33 7.94
CA SER A 653 -14.92 -42.18 9.09
C SER A 653 -15.37 -43.59 8.77
N PHE A 654 -14.50 -44.59 8.86
CA PHE A 654 -14.72 -45.93 8.33
C PHE A 654 -14.54 -46.98 9.44
N ASP A 655 -15.30 -48.09 9.36
CA ASP A 655 -15.22 -49.19 10.31
C ASP A 655 -13.79 -49.79 10.40
N GLU A 656 -13.09 -49.83 9.27
CA GLU A 656 -11.70 -50.32 9.19
C GLU A 656 -10.74 -49.46 10.02
N LEU A 657 -11.07 -48.22 10.34
CA LEU A 657 -10.33 -47.35 11.21
C LEU A 657 -10.66 -47.56 12.69
N ASN A 658 -11.62 -48.48 13.00
CA ASN A 658 -12.10 -48.71 14.36
C ASN A 658 -12.71 -47.45 15.00
N THR A 659 -13.64 -46.81 14.31
CA THR A 659 -14.41 -45.65 14.73
C THR A 659 -15.71 -46.08 15.41
N ASP A 660 -16.25 -45.26 16.30
CA ASP A 660 -17.53 -45.54 16.95
C ASP A 660 -18.72 -45.28 16.01
N VAL A 661 -18.57 -44.32 15.10
CA VAL A 661 -19.62 -43.92 14.14
C VAL A 661 -19.03 -43.78 12.73
N PRO A 662 -19.35 -44.72 11.81
CA PRO A 662 -18.95 -44.58 10.41
C PRO A 662 -19.82 -43.55 9.69
N TYR A 663 -19.21 -42.65 8.92
CA TYR A 663 -19.92 -41.69 8.10
C TYR A 663 -19.05 -41.17 6.97
N GLN A 664 -19.66 -40.54 5.97
CA GLN A 664 -18.92 -39.85 4.90
C GLN A 664 -19.74 -38.65 4.43
N TRP A 665 -19.08 -37.55 4.20
CA TRP A 665 -19.67 -36.38 3.56
C TRP A 665 -18.65 -35.64 2.69
N ILE A 666 -19.19 -34.88 1.76
CA ILE A 666 -18.46 -34.05 0.83
C ILE A 666 -19.06 -32.64 0.84
N HIS A 667 -18.23 -31.66 0.76
CA HIS A 667 -18.60 -30.25 0.77
C HIS A 667 -17.81 -29.47 -0.26
N PHE A 668 -18.49 -28.61 -0.98
CA PHE A 668 -17.89 -27.68 -1.92
C PHE A 668 -18.60 -26.34 -1.84
N TYR A 669 -17.84 -25.25 -1.79
CA TYR A 669 -18.40 -23.94 -2.06
C TYR A 669 -17.45 -23.07 -2.88
N ALA A 670 -18.04 -22.17 -3.67
CA ALA A 670 -17.32 -21.21 -4.50
C ALA A 670 -17.96 -19.85 -4.32
N ASP A 671 -17.11 -18.85 -4.07
CA ASP A 671 -17.50 -17.48 -3.79
C ASP A 671 -16.77 -16.54 -4.78
N LEU A 672 -17.50 -16.04 -5.78
CA LEU A 672 -16.99 -15.24 -6.88
C LEU A 672 -17.37 -13.77 -6.69
N PHE A 673 -16.38 -12.88 -6.86
CA PHE A 673 -16.57 -11.44 -6.79
C PHE A 673 -16.11 -10.77 -8.09
N HIS A 674 -16.89 -9.81 -8.53
CA HIS A 674 -16.53 -8.97 -9.67
C HIS A 674 -17.03 -7.54 -9.49
N THR A 675 -16.10 -6.57 -9.65
CA THR A 675 -16.40 -5.13 -9.53
C THR A 675 -16.34 -4.46 -10.88
N PHE A 676 -17.36 -3.71 -11.22
CA PHE A 676 -17.41 -2.85 -12.39
C PHE A 676 -17.61 -1.39 -12.01
N GLN A 677 -17.11 -0.47 -12.86
CA GLN A 677 -17.12 0.99 -12.62
C GLN A 677 -16.57 1.37 -11.24
N SER A 678 -15.61 0.59 -10.69
CA SER A 678 -14.94 0.79 -9.40
C SER A 678 -15.84 0.93 -8.15
N LYS A 679 -17.17 0.90 -8.30
CA LYS A 679 -18.15 1.10 -7.21
C LYS A 679 -19.16 -0.02 -7.04
N HIS A 680 -19.37 -0.83 -8.07
CA HIS A 680 -20.43 -1.83 -8.13
C HIS A 680 -19.82 -3.23 -8.08
N THR A 681 -20.00 -3.96 -6.99
CA THR A 681 -19.52 -5.34 -6.84
C THR A 681 -20.70 -6.31 -6.83
N VAL A 682 -20.60 -7.36 -7.63
CA VAL A 682 -21.49 -8.51 -7.57
C VAL A 682 -20.76 -9.69 -6.95
N ARG A 683 -21.41 -10.37 -6.02
CA ARG A 683 -20.96 -11.62 -5.40
C ARG A 683 -21.93 -12.73 -5.76
N LEU A 684 -21.38 -13.85 -6.17
CA LEU A 684 -22.11 -15.09 -6.38
C LEU A 684 -21.47 -16.20 -5.54
N LEU A 685 -22.20 -16.68 -4.55
CA LEU A 685 -21.81 -17.83 -3.75
C LEU A 685 -22.67 -19.03 -4.13
N ASN A 686 -22.05 -20.16 -4.43
CA ASN A 686 -22.68 -21.47 -4.53
C ASN A 686 -22.12 -22.37 -3.44
N TYR A 687 -22.99 -22.98 -2.68
CA TYR A 687 -22.68 -23.92 -1.61
C TYR A 687 -23.35 -25.26 -1.88
N TRP A 688 -22.59 -26.34 -1.73
CA TRP A 688 -23.08 -27.70 -1.92
C TRP A 688 -22.45 -28.63 -0.87
N ARG A 689 -23.29 -29.40 -0.18
CA ARG A 689 -22.90 -30.43 0.76
C ARG A 689 -23.79 -31.63 0.61
N GLU A 690 -23.21 -32.82 0.60
CA GLU A 690 -23.87 -34.10 0.48
C GLU A 690 -23.19 -35.15 1.37
N SER A 691 -23.99 -36.01 1.98
CA SER A 691 -23.56 -37.16 2.76
C SER A 691 -23.99 -38.45 2.10
N THR A 692 -23.15 -39.47 2.16
CA THR A 692 -23.48 -40.81 1.62
C THR A 692 -24.04 -41.76 2.68
N SER A 693 -24.06 -41.31 3.96
CA SER A 693 -24.52 -42.07 5.09
C SER A 693 -25.21 -41.15 6.09
N ARG A 694 -25.89 -41.72 7.05
CA ARG A 694 -26.50 -40.98 8.16
C ARG A 694 -25.39 -40.31 8.97
N LEU A 695 -25.42 -38.97 9.04
CA LEU A 695 -24.50 -38.22 9.86
C LEU A 695 -24.96 -38.18 11.32
N PRO A 696 -24.04 -38.26 12.29
CA PRO A 696 -24.36 -37.91 13.66
C PRO A 696 -24.72 -36.43 13.77
N VAL A 697 -25.59 -36.08 14.72
CA VAL A 697 -26.11 -34.69 14.86
C VAL A 697 -25.01 -33.64 14.88
N TYR A 698 -23.91 -33.91 15.53
CA TYR A 698 -22.76 -32.99 15.62
C TYR A 698 -21.94 -32.84 14.31
N LYS A 699 -22.28 -33.63 13.27
CA LYS A 699 -21.69 -33.49 11.93
C LYS A 699 -22.70 -32.93 10.91
N HIS A 700 -23.90 -32.55 11.32
CA HIS A 700 -24.84 -31.86 10.47
C HIS A 700 -24.33 -30.52 10.01
N TYR A 701 -24.83 -30.01 8.89
CA TYR A 701 -24.73 -28.61 8.54
C TYR A 701 -25.64 -27.80 9.45
N TYR A 702 -25.07 -26.76 10.05
CA TYR A 702 -25.82 -25.74 10.78
C TYR A 702 -25.61 -24.39 10.07
N ASN A 703 -26.67 -23.57 10.03
CA ASN A 703 -26.55 -22.20 9.51
C ASN A 703 -25.90 -21.29 10.56
N ASP A 704 -24.58 -21.40 10.68
CA ASP A 704 -23.74 -20.72 11.65
C ASP A 704 -23.06 -19.46 11.09
N ASP A 705 -23.23 -19.20 9.79
CA ASP A 705 -22.62 -18.08 9.10
C ASP A 705 -23.61 -17.27 8.27
N PRO A 706 -23.98 -16.05 8.70
CA PRO A 706 -24.86 -15.16 7.95
C PRO A 706 -24.21 -14.62 6.67
N GLU A 707 -22.89 -14.78 6.50
CA GLU A 707 -22.24 -14.51 5.21
C GLU A 707 -22.50 -15.64 4.18
N HIS A 708 -23.01 -16.79 4.62
CA HIS A 708 -23.44 -17.89 3.75
C HIS A 708 -24.96 -17.87 3.51
N LEU A 709 -25.76 -17.99 4.54
CA LEU A 709 -27.21 -18.11 4.44
C LEU A 709 -27.88 -17.13 5.41
N ILE A 710 -28.79 -16.28 4.87
CA ILE A 710 -29.66 -15.41 5.66
C ILE A 710 -31.12 -15.87 5.57
N GLY A 711 -31.94 -15.51 6.52
CA GLY A 711 -33.33 -15.91 6.67
C GLY A 711 -33.55 -16.64 7.99
N PRO A 712 -33.08 -17.88 8.14
CA PRO A 712 -33.11 -18.58 9.42
C PRO A 712 -32.20 -17.91 10.45
N ASP A 713 -32.54 -18.11 11.74
CA ASP A 713 -31.68 -17.68 12.84
C ASP A 713 -30.50 -18.66 13.03
N TYR A 714 -29.56 -18.28 13.88
CA TYR A 714 -28.34 -19.07 14.15
C TYR A 714 -28.70 -20.47 14.65
N HIS A 715 -28.12 -21.51 14.03
CA HIS A 715 -28.37 -22.94 14.27
C HIS A 715 -29.85 -23.40 14.06
N GLN A 716 -30.73 -22.53 13.58
CA GLN A 716 -32.16 -22.85 13.41
C GLN A 716 -32.40 -23.92 12.34
N VAL A 717 -31.43 -24.10 11.44
CA VAL A 717 -31.45 -25.13 10.40
C VAL A 717 -30.29 -26.08 10.62
N ALA A 718 -30.60 -27.36 10.82
CA ALA A 718 -29.64 -28.45 10.92
C ALA A 718 -29.96 -29.51 9.86
N MET A 719 -29.01 -29.81 8.95
CA MET A 719 -29.24 -30.70 7.82
C MET A 719 -28.04 -31.57 7.50
N ASN A 720 -28.30 -32.77 6.98
CA ASN A 720 -27.25 -33.62 6.41
C ASN A 720 -26.77 -33.07 5.07
N ASP A 721 -27.72 -32.82 4.17
CA ASP A 721 -27.47 -32.35 2.82
C ASP A 721 -28.08 -30.97 2.63
N VAL A 722 -27.32 -30.06 2.06
CA VAL A 722 -27.81 -28.72 1.78
C VAL A 722 -27.08 -28.13 0.57
N SER A 723 -27.86 -27.53 -0.32
CA SER A 723 -27.30 -26.79 -1.43
C SER A 723 -28.05 -25.48 -1.62
N PHE A 724 -27.33 -24.37 -1.71
CA PHE A 724 -27.92 -23.06 -1.88
C PHE A 724 -27.07 -22.16 -2.74
N VAL A 725 -27.69 -21.14 -3.27
CA VAL A 725 -27.08 -20.05 -4.00
C VAL A 725 -27.38 -18.74 -3.28
N ARG A 726 -26.38 -17.88 -3.21
CA ARG A 726 -26.49 -16.50 -2.71
C ARG A 726 -26.02 -15.54 -3.78
N LEU A 727 -26.80 -14.50 -4.02
CA LEU A 727 -26.45 -13.34 -4.82
C LEU A 727 -26.37 -12.11 -3.91
N GLU A 728 -25.30 -11.34 -4.03
CA GLU A 728 -25.14 -10.09 -3.30
C GLU A 728 -24.69 -8.99 -4.27
N TYR A 729 -25.38 -7.87 -4.22
CA TYR A 729 -24.94 -6.64 -4.89
C TYR A 729 -24.46 -5.66 -3.83
N ARG A 730 -23.25 -5.11 -4.02
CA ARG A 730 -22.63 -4.15 -3.14
C ARG A 730 -22.29 -2.87 -3.89
N TYR A 731 -22.72 -1.75 -3.31
CA TYR A 731 -22.42 -0.42 -3.82
C TYR A 731 -21.51 0.34 -2.85
N ARG A 732 -20.38 0.85 -3.34
CA ARG A 732 -19.45 1.65 -2.56
C ARG A 732 -19.90 3.12 -2.52
N LEU A 733 -20.47 3.55 -1.39
CA LEU A 733 -20.91 4.92 -1.16
C LEU A 733 -19.74 5.87 -0.88
N ALA A 734 -18.76 5.41 -0.08
CA ALA A 734 -17.54 6.11 0.25
C ALA A 734 -16.38 5.09 0.36
N GLN A 735 -15.15 5.55 0.57
CA GLN A 735 -13.99 4.65 0.65
C GLN A 735 -14.15 3.49 1.65
N SER A 736 -14.79 3.77 2.79
CA SER A 736 -14.99 2.80 3.87
C SER A 736 -16.44 2.37 4.07
N LEU A 737 -17.39 2.84 3.23
CA LEU A 737 -18.83 2.63 3.44
C LEU A 737 -19.46 1.92 2.23
N TYR A 738 -20.11 0.80 2.48
CA TYR A 738 -20.74 -0.03 1.47
C TYR A 738 -22.19 -0.34 1.82
N MET A 739 -23.08 -0.23 0.85
CA MET A 739 -24.45 -0.78 0.92
C MET A 739 -24.48 -2.15 0.27
N ARG A 740 -25.32 -3.05 0.82
CA ARG A 740 -25.44 -4.44 0.39
C ARG A 740 -26.91 -4.79 0.17
N LEU A 741 -27.22 -5.45 -0.94
CA LEU A 741 -28.48 -6.14 -1.20
C LEU A 741 -28.16 -7.62 -1.32
N ILE A 742 -28.88 -8.45 -0.58
CA ILE A 742 -28.55 -9.86 -0.43
C ILE A 742 -29.82 -10.68 -0.72
N ALA A 743 -29.66 -11.74 -1.48
CA ALA A 743 -30.69 -12.73 -1.71
C ALA A 743 -30.08 -14.15 -1.71
N ASN A 744 -30.72 -15.09 -1.06
CA ASN A 744 -30.36 -16.51 -1.15
C ASN A 744 -31.56 -17.42 -1.20
N THR A 745 -31.35 -18.58 -1.77
CA THR A 745 -32.35 -19.68 -1.78
C THR A 745 -31.64 -21.03 -1.81
N THR A 746 -32.23 -22.02 -1.11
CA THR A 746 -31.79 -23.41 -1.21
C THR A 746 -32.44 -24.03 -2.43
N TYR A 747 -31.74 -24.93 -3.09
CA TYR A 747 -32.28 -25.73 -4.23
C TYR A 747 -32.23 -27.23 -3.96
N ARG A 748 -31.58 -27.68 -2.88
CA ARG A 748 -31.56 -29.03 -2.38
C ARG A 748 -31.46 -29.02 -0.86
N LEU A 749 -32.34 -29.78 -0.21
CA LEU A 749 -32.35 -30.03 1.23
C LEU A 749 -32.56 -31.54 1.43
N GLY A 750 -31.72 -32.14 2.23
CA GLY A 750 -31.80 -33.54 2.60
C GLY A 750 -31.90 -33.70 4.11
N PHE A 751 -32.93 -34.37 4.59
CA PHE A 751 -33.07 -34.74 5.99
C PHE A 751 -33.23 -36.28 6.08
N GLN A 752 -32.59 -36.89 7.04
CA GLN A 752 -32.72 -38.31 7.31
C GLN A 752 -33.61 -38.53 8.55
N LEU A 753 -34.85 -38.09 8.46
CA LEU A 753 -35.90 -38.72 9.27
C LEU A 753 -36.67 -39.63 8.32
N ASP A 754 -36.81 -40.92 8.67
CA ASP A 754 -37.60 -41.93 7.96
C ASP A 754 -39.10 -41.59 8.00
N ASP A 755 -39.49 -40.35 8.22
CA ASP A 755 -40.87 -39.90 8.26
C ASP A 755 -41.19 -39.17 6.96
N PRO A 756 -41.88 -39.82 6.00
CA PRO A 756 -42.26 -39.21 4.74
C PRO A 756 -43.31 -38.09 4.86
N SER A 757 -43.74 -37.76 6.07
CA SER A 757 -44.72 -36.69 6.32
C SER A 757 -44.13 -35.28 6.34
N TYR A 758 -42.78 -35.15 6.31
CA TYR A 758 -42.12 -33.86 6.27
C TYR A 758 -41.75 -33.48 4.84
N ASP A 759 -42.55 -32.66 4.22
CA ASP A 759 -42.25 -32.01 2.97
C ASP A 759 -41.32 -30.80 3.26
N LEU A 760 -40.02 -30.88 2.86
CA LEU A 760 -39.05 -29.82 3.10
C LEU A 760 -39.30 -28.68 2.12
N SER A 761 -39.66 -27.52 2.65
CA SER A 761 -39.79 -26.29 1.88
C SER A 761 -38.44 -25.63 1.61
N GLN A 762 -38.34 -24.93 0.50
CA GLN A 762 -37.12 -24.13 0.21
C GLN A 762 -36.89 -23.06 1.26
N ILE A 763 -35.63 -22.92 1.70
CA ILE A 763 -35.20 -21.83 2.56
C ILE A 763 -34.82 -20.67 1.68
N TRP A 764 -35.39 -19.51 1.91
CA TRP A 764 -35.09 -18.28 1.21
C TRP A 764 -34.78 -17.14 2.20
N GLY A 765 -34.04 -16.15 1.74
CA GLY A 765 -33.75 -14.95 2.50
C GLY A 765 -33.44 -13.75 1.60
N PHE A 766 -33.96 -12.61 2.00
CA PHE A 766 -33.61 -11.29 1.43
C PHE A 766 -33.09 -10.38 2.52
N GLY A 767 -32.07 -9.59 2.21
CA GLY A 767 -31.48 -8.68 3.18
C GLY A 767 -30.97 -7.39 2.55
N ILE A 768 -30.96 -6.35 3.37
CA ILE A 768 -30.28 -5.10 3.10
C ILE A 768 -29.27 -4.88 4.22
N GLY A 769 -28.07 -4.42 3.86
CA GLY A 769 -27.01 -4.25 4.82
C GLY A 769 -26.15 -3.03 4.56
N ILE A 770 -25.41 -2.64 5.60
CA ILE A 770 -24.38 -1.63 5.56
C ILE A 770 -23.12 -2.25 6.15
N LYS A 771 -21.98 -2.11 5.42
CA LYS A 771 -20.67 -2.52 5.91
C LYS A 771 -19.76 -1.30 5.95
N VAL A 772 -19.16 -1.03 7.11
CA VAL A 772 -18.23 0.09 7.33
C VAL A 772 -16.88 -0.47 7.71
N MET A 773 -15.81 -0.03 7.03
CA MET A 773 -14.44 -0.36 7.45
C MET A 773 -13.97 0.63 8.51
N SER A 774 -13.55 0.11 9.66
CA SER A 774 -12.95 0.88 10.73
C SER A 774 -11.52 0.40 11.02
N LEU A 775 -10.77 1.17 11.80
CA LEU A 775 -9.42 0.80 12.25
C LEU A 775 -9.41 -0.48 13.11
N LEU A 776 -10.52 -0.79 13.77
CA LEU A 776 -10.65 -1.97 14.64
C LEU A 776 -11.30 -3.16 13.91
N GLY A 777 -11.49 -3.05 12.61
CA GLY A 777 -12.11 -4.06 11.76
C GLY A 777 -13.46 -3.62 11.18
N PRO A 778 -14.10 -4.46 10.35
CA PRO A 778 -15.38 -4.16 9.75
C PRO A 778 -16.52 -4.10 10.78
N ILE A 779 -17.46 -3.18 10.56
CA ILE A 779 -18.76 -3.15 11.19
C ILE A 779 -19.77 -3.59 10.13
N ASP A 780 -20.55 -4.61 10.38
CA ASP A 780 -21.56 -5.11 9.45
C ASP A 780 -22.92 -5.15 10.11
N ILE A 781 -23.91 -4.55 9.45
CA ILE A 781 -25.30 -4.51 9.91
C ILE A 781 -26.17 -5.03 8.76
N VAL A 782 -26.91 -6.11 8.99
CA VAL A 782 -27.79 -6.71 7.98
C VAL A 782 -29.17 -6.90 8.59
N LEU A 783 -30.18 -6.27 7.99
CA LEU A 783 -31.60 -6.55 8.23
C LEU A 783 -32.04 -7.54 7.17
N SER A 784 -32.52 -8.70 7.59
CA SER A 784 -32.97 -9.76 6.68
C SER A 784 -34.36 -10.23 7.02
N ARG A 785 -35.09 -10.69 5.98
CA ARG A 785 -36.37 -11.39 6.08
C ARG A 785 -36.27 -12.65 5.27
N GLY A 786 -36.73 -13.77 5.81
CA GLY A 786 -36.71 -15.06 5.11
C GLY A 786 -37.39 -16.17 5.88
N SER A 787 -37.20 -17.39 5.41
CA SER A 787 -37.78 -18.58 6.02
C SER A 787 -37.37 -18.75 7.47
N LYS A 788 -38.30 -19.04 8.35
CA LYS A 788 -38.03 -19.37 9.75
C LYS A 788 -37.63 -20.84 9.90
N SER A 789 -38.13 -21.73 9.07
CA SER A 789 -37.90 -23.15 9.15
C SER A 789 -37.87 -23.79 7.76
N ALA A 790 -37.19 -24.90 7.62
CA ALA A 790 -37.27 -25.75 6.42
C ALA A 790 -38.53 -26.60 6.36
N TYR A 791 -39.36 -26.64 7.41
CA TYR A 791 -40.54 -27.53 7.50
C TYR A 791 -41.87 -26.84 7.17
N ARG A 792 -41.89 -25.51 6.97
CA ARG A 792 -43.08 -24.73 6.66
C ARG A 792 -42.78 -23.53 5.80
N GLU A 793 -43.43 -23.45 4.64
CA GLU A 793 -43.30 -22.30 3.73
C GLU A 793 -43.95 -21.02 4.25
N ASP A 794 -44.93 -21.12 5.12
CA ASP A 794 -45.77 -20.00 5.57
C ASP A 794 -45.17 -19.16 6.68
N GLN A 795 -44.03 -19.56 7.24
CA GLN A 795 -43.38 -18.85 8.34
C GLN A 795 -42.11 -18.08 7.89
N ALA A 796 -42.27 -16.79 7.75
CA ALA A 796 -41.12 -15.87 7.55
C ALA A 796 -40.80 -15.09 8.83
N GLN A 797 -39.53 -14.91 9.09
CA GLN A 797 -39.04 -14.09 10.21
C GLN A 797 -38.17 -12.94 9.72
N THR A 798 -38.00 -11.94 10.59
CA THR A 798 -37.10 -10.80 10.32
C THR A 798 -36.02 -10.81 11.38
N ASN A 799 -34.77 -10.81 10.91
CA ASN A 799 -33.57 -10.87 11.75
C ASN A 799 -32.71 -9.64 11.54
N LEU A 800 -32.12 -9.15 12.62
CA LEU A 800 -31.10 -8.13 12.61
C LEU A 800 -29.77 -8.76 13.01
N PHE A 801 -28.84 -8.82 12.06
CA PHE A 801 -27.48 -9.24 12.33
C PHE A 801 -26.59 -8.01 12.52
N PHE A 802 -25.75 -8.03 13.54
CA PHE A 802 -24.70 -7.03 13.80
C PHE A 802 -23.40 -7.75 14.09
N SER A 803 -22.31 -7.29 13.46
CA SER A 803 -20.97 -7.72 13.84
C SER A 803 -19.98 -6.55 13.83
N PHE A 804 -18.91 -6.70 14.62
CA PHE A 804 -17.84 -5.74 14.75
C PHE A 804 -16.51 -6.48 14.95
N GLY A 805 -15.46 -6.03 14.27
CA GLY A 805 -14.11 -6.58 14.40
C GLY A 805 -13.80 -7.64 13.35
N TYR A 806 -12.60 -8.24 13.47
CA TYR A 806 -12.11 -9.26 12.53
C TYR A 806 -12.63 -10.63 12.92
N ARG A 807 -13.25 -11.31 11.99
CA ARG A 807 -13.80 -12.66 12.21
C ARG A 807 -12.69 -13.71 12.16
N PHE A 808 -12.63 -14.59 13.16
CA PHE A 808 -11.55 -15.56 13.34
C PHE A 808 -11.82 -16.92 12.69
N PHE A 809 -12.98 -17.20 12.18
CA PHE A 809 -13.36 -18.51 11.58
C PHE A 809 -13.05 -18.56 10.08
#